data_683f80042f9fdda3257b25207d6d986e
#
_entry.id   683f80042f9fdda3257b25207d6d986e
#
_cell.length_a   1.000
_cell.length_b   1.000
_cell.length_c   1.000
_cell.angle_alpha   90.00
_cell.angle_beta   90.00
_cell.angle_gamma   90.00
#
_symmetry.space_group_name_H-M   'P 1'
#
loop_
_entity.id
_entity.type
_entity.pdbx_description
1 polymer ?
#
loop_
_entity_poly.entity_id
_entity_poly.type
_entity_poly.pdbx_seq_one_letter_code
_entity_poly.pdbx_strand_id
1 'polypeptide(L)'
;MNPIVKQFKYGQHTVTLETGAIARQATAAVMASMDDTTVFVTVVAKKDVKEGQDFFPLTVNYQERTYAAGRIPGGFFKREGRPSEGETLIARLIDRPIRPLFPEGFFNEIQVVATVVSVNPQISPDLVAMIGASAALTLSGVPFNGPIGAARVGFINDQFVLNPTINEQKQSRLDLVVAGTDKAVLMVESEADILTEEQMLAAVVFGHQQQQVVVEAIKEFAKEAGKPRWDWVAPEPNTDLINKVKAIAEARLGDAYRITEKQARYEQIDAIKADVIAQITAEDEEVAEGKIIDIFTALESQIVRGRIIAGEPRIDGRTVDTVRALDICTGVLPRTHGSAIFTRGETQALAVATLGTERDAQLIDELTGEHSDHFLFHYNFPPYSVGETGMIGSPKRREIGHGRLAKRGVAAVMPTLAEFPYVVRVVSEITESNGSSSMASVCGASLALMDAGVPIKAAVAGIAMGLVKEDEKFVVLSDILGDEDHLGDMDFKVAGTRQGVTALQMDIKIEGITAEIMQIALNQAKSARMHILGVMEQAIPAPRADISDFAPRIYTMKIDPKKIKDVIGKGGAVIRALTEETGTSIDIDDDGTVKIAAVDKNAVQDVMARIEDITAEVEAGAIYKGKVTRLADFGAFVSIVGNKEGLVHISQIAEERVEKVSDYLQVGQEVMVKVVEIDRQGRFRLTMKELAPKEEPVQQSYDDVVEQE
;
A
#
# COMPACT_ATOMS: atom_id res chain seq x y z
N MET A 1 2.42 18.97 41.57
CA MET A 1 2.88 17.72 40.96
C MET A 1 4.22 18.06 40.27
N ASN A 2 5.24 17.27 40.55
CA ASN A 2 6.53 17.47 39.90
C ASN A 2 6.67 16.37 38.85
N PRO A 3 6.48 16.69 37.53
CA PRO A 3 6.74 15.73 36.48
C PRO A 3 8.24 15.38 36.49
N ILE A 4 8.56 14.13 36.17
CA ILE A 4 9.93 13.68 35.91
C ILE A 4 10.11 13.76 34.39
N VAL A 5 11.19 14.43 33.99
CA VAL A 5 11.47 14.73 32.58
C VAL A 5 12.85 14.26 32.21
N LYS A 6 12.96 13.51 31.09
CA LYS A 6 14.22 13.11 30.47
C LYS A 6 14.33 13.71 29.08
N GLN A 7 15.41 14.40 28.78
CA GLN A 7 15.66 14.99 27.46
C GLN A 7 17.00 14.51 26.91
N PHE A 8 17.04 14.22 25.63
CA PHE A 8 18.26 13.79 24.95
C PHE A 8 18.25 14.17 23.46
N LYS A 9 19.43 14.23 22.85
CA LYS A 9 19.58 14.43 21.41
C LYS A 9 19.51 13.10 20.68
N TYR A 10 18.78 13.09 19.56
CA TYR A 10 18.64 11.93 18.70
C TYR A 10 18.79 12.32 17.22
N GLY A 11 20.01 12.21 16.70
CA GLY A 11 20.38 12.82 15.44
C GLY A 11 20.26 14.34 15.51
N GLN A 12 19.56 14.94 14.58
CA GLN A 12 19.30 16.38 14.56
C GLN A 12 18.17 16.84 15.51
N HIS A 13 17.37 15.89 16.03
CA HIS A 13 16.21 16.16 16.83
C HIS A 13 16.49 16.15 18.33
N THR A 14 15.55 16.71 19.08
CA THR A 14 15.52 16.63 20.55
C THR A 14 14.32 15.80 20.97
N VAL A 15 14.56 14.73 21.73
CA VAL A 15 13.51 13.90 22.29
C VAL A 15 13.32 14.22 23.75
N THR A 16 12.06 14.35 24.19
CA THR A 16 11.69 14.58 25.58
C THR A 16 10.68 13.52 26.02
N LEU A 17 10.95 12.87 27.14
CA LEU A 17 10.06 11.95 27.82
C LEU A 17 9.64 12.55 29.14
N GLU A 18 8.32 12.62 29.41
CA GLU A 18 7.76 13.14 30.66
C GLU A 18 6.76 12.15 31.24
N THR A 19 6.78 11.97 32.56
CA THR A 19 5.84 11.13 33.29
C THR A 19 5.40 11.75 34.61
N GLY A 20 4.31 11.25 35.19
CA GLY A 20 3.84 11.61 36.53
C GLY A 20 2.81 12.74 36.57
N ALA A 21 2.61 13.51 35.51
CA ALA A 21 1.68 14.63 35.48
C ALA A 21 0.24 14.21 35.15
N ILE A 22 0.05 13.35 34.14
CA ILE A 22 -1.27 12.99 33.58
C ILE A 22 -1.52 11.48 33.60
N ALA A 23 -2.79 11.08 33.43
CA ALA A 23 -3.26 9.67 33.40
C ALA A 23 -2.77 8.80 34.56
N ARG A 24 -2.82 9.33 35.79
CA ARG A 24 -2.28 8.68 37.02
C ARG A 24 -2.98 7.39 37.42
N GLN A 25 -4.11 7.05 36.81
CA GLN A 25 -4.80 5.77 37.02
C GLN A 25 -4.25 4.65 36.12
N ALA A 26 -3.53 5.00 35.03
CA ALA A 26 -2.86 4.01 34.19
C ALA A 26 -1.71 3.32 34.97
N THR A 27 -1.36 2.12 34.55
CA THR A 27 -0.18 1.40 35.12
C THR A 27 1.09 2.23 34.83
N ALA A 28 1.21 2.82 33.64
CA ALA A 28 2.20 3.85 33.34
C ALA A 28 1.66 4.80 32.29
N ALA A 29 2.17 6.03 32.25
CA ALA A 29 1.85 7.02 31.23
C ALA A 29 3.08 7.86 30.92
N VAL A 30 3.33 8.10 29.63
CA VAL A 30 4.46 8.90 29.15
C VAL A 30 3.96 9.88 28.10
N MET A 31 4.37 11.13 28.21
CA MET A 31 4.31 12.11 27.15
C MET A 31 5.67 12.08 26.43
N ALA A 32 5.69 11.59 25.21
CA ALA A 32 6.90 11.53 24.38
C ALA A 32 6.82 12.61 23.32
N SER A 33 7.89 13.40 23.17
CA SER A 33 7.97 14.44 22.16
C SER A 33 9.26 14.33 21.37
N MET A 34 9.19 14.59 20.07
CA MET A 34 10.34 14.83 19.21
C MET A 34 10.12 16.16 18.51
N ASP A 35 10.96 17.13 18.85
CA ASP A 35 10.73 18.54 18.56
C ASP A 35 9.28 18.91 19.00
N ASP A 36 8.37 19.36 18.16
CA ASP A 36 7.00 19.71 18.56
C ASP A 36 5.96 18.62 18.29
N THR A 37 6.37 17.46 17.78
CA THR A 37 5.47 16.30 17.64
C THR A 37 5.41 15.56 18.97
N THR A 38 4.22 15.47 19.55
CA THR A 38 3.99 14.88 20.88
C THR A 38 2.96 13.77 20.81
N VAL A 39 3.32 12.62 21.37
CA VAL A 39 2.44 11.43 21.50
C VAL A 39 2.27 11.12 22.98
N PHE A 40 1.02 11.02 23.39
CA PHE A 40 0.65 10.60 24.73
C PHE A 40 0.44 9.08 24.74
N VAL A 41 1.24 8.38 25.53
CA VAL A 41 1.19 6.91 25.62
C VAL A 41 0.81 6.47 27.00
N THR A 42 -0.18 5.57 27.08
CA THR A 42 -0.59 4.91 28.33
C THR A 42 -0.43 3.39 28.21
N VAL A 43 -0.05 2.78 29.31
CA VAL A 43 -0.04 1.33 29.51
C VAL A 43 -0.94 0.99 30.68
N VAL A 44 -1.88 0.09 30.46
CA VAL A 44 -2.69 -0.52 31.52
C VAL A 44 -2.49 -2.03 31.46
N ALA A 45 -2.14 -2.62 32.60
CA ALA A 45 -1.92 -4.05 32.73
C ALA A 45 -2.75 -4.60 33.87
N LYS A 46 -3.46 -5.73 33.63
CA LYS A 46 -4.20 -6.45 34.67
C LYS A 46 -3.26 -7.40 35.42
N LYS A 47 -3.39 -7.45 36.73
CA LYS A 47 -2.61 -8.40 37.56
C LYS A 47 -3.18 -9.80 37.52
N ASP A 48 -4.48 -9.93 37.32
CA ASP A 48 -5.16 -11.21 37.29
C ASP A 48 -5.21 -11.73 35.83
N VAL A 49 -4.96 -13.02 35.66
CA VAL A 49 -5.13 -13.74 34.39
C VAL A 49 -6.55 -14.29 34.36
N LYS A 50 -7.22 -14.16 33.20
CA LYS A 50 -8.54 -14.73 33.01
C LYS A 50 -8.46 -16.25 33.00
N GLU A 51 -9.39 -16.93 33.69
CA GLU A 51 -9.46 -18.39 33.68
C GLU A 51 -9.56 -18.95 32.26
N GLY A 52 -8.72 -19.96 31.96
CA GLY A 52 -8.63 -20.55 30.63
C GLY A 52 -7.87 -19.72 29.59
N GLN A 53 -7.16 -18.65 30.01
CA GLN A 53 -6.34 -17.85 29.10
C GLN A 53 -5.05 -18.60 28.72
N ASP A 54 -4.91 -18.91 27.45
CA ASP A 54 -3.82 -19.70 26.85
C ASP A 54 -2.91 -18.89 25.91
N PHE A 55 -3.18 -17.59 25.73
CA PHE A 55 -2.37 -16.69 24.91
C PHE A 55 -2.14 -15.33 25.59
N PHE A 56 -1.13 -14.61 25.16
CA PHE A 56 -0.82 -13.27 25.65
C PHE A 56 -1.72 -12.20 25.00
N PRO A 57 -2.68 -11.63 25.74
CA PRO A 57 -3.62 -10.63 25.20
C PRO A 57 -3.03 -9.21 25.25
N LEU A 58 -2.07 -8.93 24.38
CA LEU A 58 -1.54 -7.59 24.15
C LEU A 58 -2.39 -6.88 23.09
N THR A 59 -2.93 -5.72 23.45
CA THR A 59 -3.65 -4.83 22.53
C THR A 59 -2.92 -3.50 22.41
N VAL A 60 -2.51 -3.16 21.21
CA VAL A 60 -1.92 -1.87 20.89
C VAL A 60 -2.88 -1.06 20.04
N ASN A 61 -3.18 0.17 20.46
CA ASN A 61 -3.97 1.15 19.73
C ASN A 61 -3.13 2.40 19.49
N TYR A 62 -3.14 2.86 18.27
CA TYR A 62 -2.58 4.14 17.88
C TYR A 62 -3.70 5.01 17.34
N GLN A 63 -3.75 6.26 17.74
CA GLN A 63 -4.82 7.19 17.40
C GLN A 63 -4.27 8.55 17.03
N GLU A 64 -4.75 9.09 15.93
CA GLU A 64 -4.48 10.44 15.48
C GLU A 64 -5.66 11.35 15.80
N ARG A 65 -5.39 12.48 16.46
CA ARG A 65 -6.39 13.50 16.76
C ARG A 65 -6.17 14.71 15.88
N THR A 66 -7.16 15.08 15.10
CA THR A 66 -7.06 16.21 14.16
C THR A 66 -6.76 17.54 14.85
N TYR A 67 -7.12 17.68 16.13
CA TYR A 67 -6.72 18.84 16.93
C TYR A 67 -5.19 18.96 17.12
N ALA A 68 -4.45 17.84 17.01
CA ALA A 68 -2.99 17.85 17.09
C ALA A 68 -2.36 18.70 15.97
N ALA A 69 -3.03 18.75 14.80
CA ALA A 69 -2.68 19.61 13.67
C ALA A 69 -3.48 20.93 13.62
N GLY A 70 -4.18 21.30 14.71
CA GLY A 70 -5.01 22.50 14.76
C GLY A 70 -6.25 22.47 13.86
N ARG A 71 -6.73 21.29 13.49
CA ARG A 71 -7.85 21.08 12.54
C ARG A 71 -9.07 20.48 13.22
N ILE A 72 -10.24 20.69 12.60
CA ILE A 72 -11.49 20.01 12.93
C ILE A 72 -11.67 18.85 11.94
N PRO A 73 -12.08 17.64 12.39
CA PRO A 73 -12.28 16.51 11.49
C PRO A 73 -13.21 16.84 10.32
N GLY A 74 -12.88 16.30 9.15
CA GLY A 74 -13.77 16.30 7.98
C GLY A 74 -15.05 15.52 8.21
N GLY A 75 -15.84 15.35 7.16
CA GLY A 75 -17.06 14.57 7.20
C GLY A 75 -18.21 15.24 7.97
N PHE A 76 -19.34 14.55 8.04
CA PHE A 76 -20.61 15.05 8.61
C PHE A 76 -20.54 15.17 10.14
N PHE A 77 -20.02 14.15 10.83
CA PHE A 77 -20.04 14.09 12.29
C PHE A 77 -18.99 14.97 12.99
N LYS A 78 -18.04 15.55 12.25
CA LYS A 78 -16.95 16.37 12.80
C LYS A 78 -16.23 15.70 13.98
N ARG A 79 -16.04 14.39 13.89
CA ARG A 79 -15.40 13.57 14.93
C ARG A 79 -14.64 12.43 14.25
N GLU A 80 -13.48 12.07 14.80
CA GLU A 80 -12.73 10.88 14.42
C GLU A 80 -13.57 9.62 14.64
N GLY A 81 -13.52 8.70 13.69
CA GLY A 81 -14.30 7.48 13.69
C GLY A 81 -13.48 6.21 13.93
N ARG A 82 -13.60 5.26 13.01
CA ARG A 82 -12.79 4.03 13.02
C ARG A 82 -11.33 4.37 12.69
N PRO A 83 -10.37 3.61 13.23
CA PRO A 83 -8.96 3.78 12.86
C PRO A 83 -8.78 3.72 11.34
N SER A 84 -7.98 4.65 10.83
CA SER A 84 -7.54 4.65 9.43
C SER A 84 -6.60 3.46 9.15
N GLU A 85 -6.31 3.23 7.88
CA GLU A 85 -5.29 2.26 7.47
C GLU A 85 -3.92 2.63 8.07
N GLY A 86 -3.53 3.92 7.99
CA GLY A 86 -2.30 4.43 8.58
C GLY A 86 -2.21 4.19 10.09
N GLU A 87 -3.28 4.51 10.84
CA GLU A 87 -3.33 4.25 12.28
C GLU A 87 -3.20 2.75 12.62
N THR A 88 -3.82 1.90 11.81
CA THR A 88 -3.72 0.44 11.95
C THR A 88 -2.31 -0.06 11.70
N LEU A 89 -1.62 0.47 10.71
CA LEU A 89 -0.24 0.11 10.37
C LEU A 89 0.74 0.56 11.45
N ILE A 90 0.58 1.77 11.97
CA ILE A 90 1.44 2.28 13.07
C ILE A 90 1.19 1.48 14.36
N ALA A 91 -0.07 1.13 14.67
CA ALA A 91 -0.35 0.24 15.80
C ALA A 91 0.38 -1.11 15.69
N ARG A 92 0.49 -1.67 14.47
CA ARG A 92 1.27 -2.88 14.20
C ARG A 92 2.78 -2.65 14.30
N LEU A 93 3.25 -1.49 13.85
CA LEU A 93 4.66 -1.10 13.95
C LEU A 93 5.13 -1.04 15.42
N ILE A 94 4.24 -0.62 16.34
CA ILE A 94 4.49 -0.63 17.80
C ILE A 94 4.40 -2.05 18.36
N ASP A 95 3.36 -2.82 18.01
CA ASP A 95 3.07 -4.15 18.59
C ASP A 95 4.18 -5.17 18.31
N ARG A 96 4.66 -5.21 17.06
CA ARG A 96 5.58 -6.26 16.59
C ARG A 96 6.89 -6.33 17.37
N PRO A 97 7.64 -5.24 17.64
CA PRO A 97 8.90 -5.32 18.37
C PRO A 97 8.75 -5.46 19.88
N ILE A 98 7.59 -5.10 20.48
CA ILE A 98 7.40 -5.20 21.94
C ILE A 98 6.87 -6.56 22.35
N ARG A 99 6.08 -7.23 21.53
CA ARG A 99 5.41 -8.50 21.85
C ARG A 99 6.39 -9.62 22.23
N PRO A 100 7.47 -9.88 21.49
CA PRO A 100 8.43 -10.95 21.81
C PRO A 100 9.25 -10.68 23.08
N LEU A 101 9.18 -9.50 23.65
CA LEU A 101 9.93 -9.12 24.85
C LEU A 101 9.18 -9.42 26.16
N PHE A 102 7.97 -9.97 26.10
CA PHE A 102 7.30 -10.51 27.26
C PHE A 102 7.70 -11.98 27.46
N PRO A 103 7.94 -12.39 28.71
CA PRO A 103 8.39 -13.76 28.98
C PRO A 103 7.30 -14.78 28.63
N GLU A 104 7.74 -15.96 28.25
CA GLU A 104 6.86 -17.11 28.00
C GLU A 104 5.99 -17.41 29.23
N GLY A 105 4.71 -17.74 29.01
CA GLY A 105 3.74 -17.97 30.07
C GLY A 105 3.16 -16.70 30.71
N PHE A 106 3.53 -15.52 30.25
CA PHE A 106 2.93 -14.27 30.73
C PHE A 106 1.63 -13.98 29.93
N PHE A 107 0.49 -14.30 30.56
CA PHE A 107 -0.84 -14.17 29.91
C PHE A 107 -1.71 -13.06 30.52
N ASN A 108 -1.11 -12.14 31.28
CA ASN A 108 -1.81 -10.97 31.79
C ASN A 108 -2.18 -10.00 30.67
N GLU A 109 -3.41 -9.52 30.68
CA GLU A 109 -3.90 -8.58 29.67
C GLU A 109 -3.18 -7.23 29.78
N ILE A 110 -2.61 -6.78 28.66
CA ILE A 110 -1.97 -5.47 28.53
C ILE A 110 -2.60 -4.68 27.40
N GLN A 111 -2.91 -3.42 27.67
CA GLN A 111 -3.33 -2.46 26.65
C GLN A 111 -2.35 -1.28 26.61
N VAL A 112 -1.84 -1.00 25.41
CA VAL A 112 -1.05 0.18 25.08
C VAL A 112 -1.89 1.09 24.20
N VAL A 113 -2.04 2.36 24.60
CA VAL A 113 -2.73 3.37 23.79
C VAL A 113 -1.78 4.53 23.56
N ALA A 114 -1.44 4.78 22.29
CA ALA A 114 -0.65 5.92 21.86
C ALA A 114 -1.55 6.91 21.10
N THR A 115 -1.63 8.14 21.59
CA THR A 115 -2.48 9.20 21.01
C THR A 115 -1.63 10.39 20.62
N VAL A 116 -1.68 10.77 19.36
CA VAL A 116 -1.00 11.99 18.86
C VAL A 116 -1.78 13.21 19.35
N VAL A 117 -1.12 14.07 20.11
CA VAL A 117 -1.74 15.25 20.77
C VAL A 117 -1.18 16.59 20.29
N SER A 118 -0.04 16.58 19.61
CA SER A 118 0.56 17.71 18.90
C SER A 118 1.37 17.19 17.72
N VAL A 119 1.37 17.88 16.60
CA VAL A 119 2.15 17.47 15.41
C VAL A 119 2.90 18.66 14.81
N ASN A 120 4.20 18.47 14.64
CA ASN A 120 5.02 19.26 13.75
C ASN A 120 4.91 18.67 12.34
N PRO A 121 4.50 19.42 11.30
CA PRO A 121 4.32 18.90 9.94
C PRO A 121 5.57 18.28 9.31
N GLN A 122 6.74 18.44 9.91
CA GLN A 122 8.01 17.87 9.44
C GLN A 122 8.43 16.61 10.18
N ILE A 123 7.75 16.22 11.28
CA ILE A 123 8.14 15.10 12.14
C ILE A 123 7.02 14.06 12.18
N SER A 124 7.30 12.87 11.66
CA SER A 124 6.35 11.75 11.71
C SER A 124 6.10 11.31 13.15
N PRO A 125 4.83 11.13 13.58
CA PRO A 125 4.52 10.77 14.96
C PRO A 125 4.73 9.28 15.28
N ASP A 126 4.89 8.41 14.30
CA ASP A 126 5.03 6.96 14.47
C ASP A 126 6.27 6.57 15.29
N LEU A 127 7.43 7.15 14.97
CA LEU A 127 8.66 6.92 15.72
C LEU A 127 8.54 7.40 17.17
N VAL A 128 7.91 8.56 17.38
CA VAL A 128 7.65 9.12 18.71
C VAL A 128 6.74 8.18 19.51
N ALA A 129 5.71 7.61 18.87
CA ALA A 129 4.81 6.64 19.46
C ALA A 129 5.53 5.35 19.87
N MET A 130 6.45 4.84 19.05
CA MET A 130 7.26 3.65 19.37
C MET A 130 8.16 3.90 20.59
N ILE A 131 8.87 5.02 20.63
CA ILE A 131 9.72 5.44 21.75
C ILE A 131 8.88 5.61 23.03
N GLY A 132 7.74 6.28 22.91
CA GLY A 132 6.82 6.49 24.04
C GLY A 132 6.24 5.18 24.59
N ALA A 133 5.87 4.23 23.72
CA ALA A 133 5.38 2.91 24.12
C ALA A 133 6.45 2.09 24.85
N SER A 134 7.68 2.09 24.32
CA SER A 134 8.84 1.47 24.99
C SER A 134 9.10 2.06 26.36
N ALA A 135 9.10 3.38 26.50
CA ALA A 135 9.29 4.08 27.75
C ALA A 135 8.17 3.74 28.76
N ALA A 136 6.90 3.82 28.32
CA ALA A 136 5.76 3.54 29.19
C ALA A 136 5.74 2.09 29.70
N LEU A 137 6.05 1.12 28.84
CA LEU A 137 6.18 -0.29 29.23
C LEU A 137 7.31 -0.49 30.25
N THR A 138 8.48 0.10 30.01
CA THR A 138 9.64 0.00 30.91
C THR A 138 9.36 0.61 32.28
N LEU A 139 8.61 1.73 32.33
CA LEU A 139 8.20 2.40 33.57
C LEU A 139 7.10 1.67 34.32
N SER A 140 6.32 0.81 33.69
CA SER A 140 5.10 0.19 34.24
C SER A 140 5.36 -0.85 35.33
N GLY A 141 6.56 -1.43 35.36
CA GLY A 141 6.93 -2.52 36.25
C GLY A 141 6.48 -3.90 35.79
N VAL A 142 5.74 -4.02 34.66
CA VAL A 142 5.40 -5.34 34.06
C VAL A 142 6.67 -6.11 33.68
N PRO A 143 6.62 -7.46 33.55
CA PRO A 143 7.78 -8.26 33.16
C PRO A 143 8.10 -8.09 31.67
N PHE A 144 8.56 -6.92 31.30
CA PHE A 144 8.97 -6.53 29.97
C PHE A 144 10.50 -6.51 29.86
N ASN A 145 11.06 -7.26 28.91
CA ASN A 145 12.50 -7.42 28.69
C ASN A 145 13.11 -6.35 27.76
N GLY A 146 12.44 -5.19 27.64
CA GLY A 146 12.97 -4.02 26.97
C GLY A 146 13.88 -3.19 27.88
N PRO A 147 14.14 -1.92 27.51
CA PRO A 147 13.46 -1.16 26.45
C PRO A 147 13.91 -1.51 25.05
N ILE A 148 13.10 -1.08 24.07
CA ILE A 148 13.51 -0.98 22.68
C ILE A 148 13.79 0.48 22.31
N GLY A 149 14.75 0.67 21.39
CA GLY A 149 14.84 1.87 20.58
C GLY A 149 14.14 1.67 19.25
N ALA A 150 13.93 2.77 18.54
CA ALA A 150 13.43 2.78 17.18
C ALA A 150 14.08 3.91 16.39
N ALA A 151 14.43 3.67 15.12
CA ALA A 151 15.03 4.63 14.22
C ALA A 151 14.36 4.56 12.84
N ARG A 152 14.20 5.72 12.20
CA ARG A 152 13.93 5.80 10.77
C ARG A 152 15.21 6.11 10.03
N VAL A 153 15.48 5.38 8.96
CA VAL A 153 16.68 5.56 8.15
C VAL A 153 16.26 5.92 6.72
N GLY A 154 16.69 7.09 6.28
CA GLY A 154 16.64 7.51 4.88
C GLY A 154 17.94 7.23 4.16
N PHE A 155 17.92 7.27 2.82
CA PHE A 155 19.11 7.18 1.97
C PHE A 155 19.07 8.30 0.91
N ILE A 156 19.83 9.36 1.15
CA ILE A 156 19.82 10.60 0.37
C ILE A 156 21.25 10.90 -0.07
N ASN A 157 21.46 11.16 -1.36
CA ASN A 157 22.79 11.43 -1.92
C ASN A 157 23.84 10.39 -1.49
N ASP A 158 23.47 9.11 -1.56
CA ASP A 158 24.30 7.95 -1.18
C ASP A 158 24.79 7.95 0.28
N GLN A 159 24.06 8.62 1.17
CA GLN A 159 24.31 8.65 2.60
C GLN A 159 23.06 8.27 3.41
N PHE A 160 23.27 7.55 4.51
CA PHE A 160 22.23 7.27 5.47
C PHE A 160 21.91 8.51 6.31
N VAL A 161 20.62 8.82 6.43
CA VAL A 161 20.12 9.94 7.23
C VAL A 161 19.25 9.37 8.36
N LEU A 162 19.59 9.73 9.59
CA LEU A 162 18.85 9.31 10.77
C LEU A 162 17.64 10.24 10.97
N ASN A 163 16.46 9.62 11.08
CA ASN A 163 15.19 10.31 11.35
C ASN A 163 14.98 11.51 10.42
N PRO A 164 14.99 11.28 9.08
CA PRO A 164 14.78 12.37 8.14
C PRO A 164 13.44 13.05 8.38
N THR A 165 13.39 14.36 8.18
CA THR A 165 12.14 15.11 8.15
C THR A 165 11.26 14.65 6.98
N ILE A 166 9.96 14.95 7.02
CA ILE A 166 9.03 14.58 5.93
C ILE A 166 9.49 15.14 4.57
N ASN A 167 10.09 16.33 4.55
CA ASN A 167 10.62 16.90 3.30
C ASN A 167 11.91 16.20 2.83
N GLU A 168 12.78 15.78 3.73
CA GLU A 168 13.96 14.99 3.39
C GLU A 168 13.54 13.59 2.92
N GLN A 169 12.52 12.99 3.56
CA GLN A 169 12.01 11.65 3.19
C GLN A 169 11.50 11.60 1.74
N LYS A 170 10.89 12.69 1.24
CA LYS A 170 10.45 12.79 -0.17
C LYS A 170 11.60 12.69 -1.19
N GLN A 171 12.84 12.96 -0.77
CA GLN A 171 14.05 12.88 -1.59
C GLN A 171 14.83 11.58 -1.36
N SER A 172 14.38 10.78 -0.40
CA SER A 172 15.05 9.56 0.01
C SER A 172 14.68 8.39 -0.88
N ARG A 173 15.68 7.58 -1.23
CA ARG A 173 15.51 6.29 -1.90
C ARG A 173 15.18 5.15 -0.91
N LEU A 174 15.10 5.45 0.37
CA LEU A 174 14.80 4.49 1.44
C LEU A 174 13.89 5.11 2.48
N ASP A 175 12.84 4.40 2.83
CA ASP A 175 12.10 4.58 4.08
C ASP A 175 12.20 3.28 4.87
N LEU A 176 13.07 3.25 5.88
CA LEU A 176 13.31 2.07 6.69
C LEU A 176 13.10 2.40 8.16
N VAL A 177 12.23 1.66 8.81
CA VAL A 177 12.07 1.69 10.28
C VAL A 177 12.69 0.43 10.86
N VAL A 178 13.58 0.60 11.81
CA VAL A 178 14.20 -0.49 12.57
C VAL A 178 13.94 -0.28 14.05
N ALA A 179 13.59 -1.37 14.74
CA ALA A 179 13.45 -1.37 16.19
C ALA A 179 14.15 -2.58 16.81
N GLY A 180 14.71 -2.39 17.98
CA GLY A 180 15.43 -3.45 18.68
C GLY A 180 15.85 -3.06 20.10
N THR A 181 16.44 -4.02 20.80
CA THR A 181 17.03 -3.82 22.12
C THR A 181 18.48 -3.28 21.99
N ASP A 182 19.17 -3.17 23.10
CA ASP A 182 20.60 -2.88 23.12
C ASP A 182 21.45 -3.99 22.47
N LYS A 183 20.94 -5.21 22.40
CA LYS A 183 21.67 -6.38 21.93
C LYS A 183 21.42 -6.68 20.46
N ALA A 184 20.16 -6.51 19.97
CA ALA A 184 19.80 -7.03 18.67
C ALA A 184 18.57 -6.34 18.05
N VAL A 185 18.46 -6.47 16.73
CA VAL A 185 17.30 -6.06 15.94
C VAL A 185 16.14 -7.01 16.17
N LEU A 186 14.94 -6.48 16.34
CA LEU A 186 13.69 -7.23 16.52
C LEU A 186 12.72 -7.07 15.36
N MET A 187 12.69 -5.89 14.74
CA MET A 187 11.76 -5.58 13.68
C MET A 187 12.40 -4.64 12.66
N VAL A 188 12.16 -4.93 11.39
CA VAL A 188 12.46 -4.01 10.28
C VAL A 188 11.26 -3.92 9.38
N GLU A 189 10.98 -2.72 8.87
CA GLU A 189 10.00 -2.48 7.84
C GLU A 189 10.51 -1.42 6.88
N SER A 190 10.48 -1.69 5.57
CA SER A 190 11.04 -0.73 4.61
C SER A 190 10.31 -0.69 3.28
N GLU A 191 10.45 0.47 2.63
CA GLU A 191 10.22 0.73 1.22
C GLU A 191 11.52 1.27 0.63
N ALA A 192 11.99 0.72 -0.49
CA ALA A 192 13.27 1.08 -1.10
C ALA A 192 13.14 1.26 -2.61
N ASP A 193 13.79 2.27 -3.15
CA ASP A 193 13.92 2.47 -4.59
C ASP A 193 15.14 1.70 -5.11
N ILE A 194 14.97 0.38 -5.22
CA ILE A 194 15.92 -0.58 -5.82
C ILE A 194 17.32 -0.43 -5.22
N LEU A 195 17.43 -0.68 -3.90
CA LEU A 195 18.72 -0.70 -3.19
C LEU A 195 19.31 -2.10 -3.15
N THR A 196 20.64 -2.20 -3.12
CA THR A 196 21.32 -3.50 -3.00
C THR A 196 21.12 -4.14 -1.63
N GLU A 197 21.28 -5.45 -1.54
CA GLU A 197 21.20 -6.18 -0.27
C GLU A 197 22.20 -5.65 0.76
N GLU A 198 23.40 -5.28 0.32
CA GLU A 198 24.45 -4.69 1.15
C GLU A 198 24.04 -3.33 1.69
N GLN A 199 23.41 -2.47 0.87
CA GLN A 199 22.88 -1.18 1.30
C GLN A 199 21.74 -1.35 2.30
N MET A 200 20.83 -2.32 2.07
CA MET A 200 19.75 -2.61 2.98
C MET A 200 20.27 -3.10 4.34
N LEU A 201 21.22 -4.01 4.37
CA LEU A 201 21.85 -4.48 5.61
C LEU A 201 22.56 -3.34 6.34
N ALA A 202 23.32 -2.53 5.61
CA ALA A 202 24.03 -1.38 6.18
C ALA A 202 23.05 -0.36 6.79
N ALA A 203 21.88 -0.13 6.17
CA ALA A 203 20.84 0.73 6.71
C ALA A 203 20.25 0.19 8.03
N VAL A 204 19.99 -1.12 8.10
CA VAL A 204 19.50 -1.77 9.33
C VAL A 204 20.52 -1.64 10.46
N VAL A 205 21.79 -1.94 10.18
CA VAL A 205 22.89 -1.84 11.14
C VAL A 205 23.07 -0.38 11.61
N PHE A 206 23.05 0.57 10.67
CA PHE A 206 23.12 2.00 11.00
C PHE A 206 21.99 2.41 11.95
N GLY A 207 20.74 2.11 11.61
CA GLY A 207 19.60 2.47 12.43
C GLY A 207 19.64 1.82 13.82
N HIS A 208 20.03 0.54 13.91
CA HIS A 208 20.18 -0.16 15.18
C HIS A 208 21.28 0.45 16.07
N GLN A 209 22.39 0.88 15.47
CA GLN A 209 23.46 1.56 16.22
C GLN A 209 23.00 2.94 16.72
N GLN A 210 22.29 3.70 15.88
CA GLN A 210 21.83 5.04 16.25
C GLN A 210 20.74 5.03 17.33
N GLN A 211 19.86 4.02 17.35
CA GLN A 211 18.80 3.92 18.36
C GLN A 211 19.30 3.61 19.79
N GLN A 212 20.56 3.25 19.98
CA GLN A 212 21.09 2.93 21.30
C GLN A 212 20.99 4.10 22.27
N VAL A 213 21.05 5.33 21.80
CA VAL A 213 20.84 6.53 22.62
C VAL A 213 19.45 6.56 23.24
N VAL A 214 18.44 6.07 22.51
CA VAL A 214 17.06 5.96 23.00
C VAL A 214 16.96 4.90 24.09
N VAL A 215 17.54 3.74 23.86
CA VAL A 215 17.57 2.63 24.83
C VAL A 215 18.18 3.07 26.15
N GLU A 216 19.35 3.71 26.12
CA GLU A 216 20.02 4.22 27.31
C GLU A 216 19.21 5.32 28.01
N ALA A 217 18.65 6.26 27.27
CA ALA A 217 17.81 7.31 27.84
C ALA A 217 16.58 6.75 28.56
N ILE A 218 15.92 5.71 28.00
CA ILE A 218 14.77 5.06 28.63
C ILE A 218 15.21 4.28 29.89
N LYS A 219 16.35 3.59 29.87
CA LYS A 219 16.90 2.90 31.05
C LYS A 219 17.20 3.88 32.18
N GLU A 220 17.79 5.03 31.88
CA GLU A 220 18.03 6.08 32.87
C GLU A 220 16.72 6.67 33.40
N PHE A 221 15.76 6.95 32.53
CA PHE A 221 14.44 7.45 32.87
C PHE A 221 13.70 6.47 33.80
N ALA A 222 13.81 5.17 33.54
CA ALA A 222 13.21 4.13 34.36
C ALA A 222 13.87 4.01 35.77
N LYS A 223 15.16 4.31 35.92
CA LYS A 223 15.80 4.38 37.26
C LYS A 223 15.23 5.51 38.12
N GLU A 224 14.82 6.63 37.47
CA GLU A 224 14.30 7.80 38.17
C GLU A 224 12.80 7.71 38.46
N ALA A 225 12.02 7.14 37.52
CA ALA A 225 10.57 7.22 37.46
C ALA A 225 9.85 5.86 37.42
N GLY A 226 10.60 4.77 37.26
CA GLY A 226 10.02 3.43 37.10
C GLY A 226 9.34 2.91 38.33
N LYS A 227 8.24 2.17 38.14
CA LYS A 227 7.59 1.41 39.21
C LYS A 227 8.37 0.14 39.56
N PRO A 228 8.26 -0.37 40.77
CA PRO A 228 8.83 -1.67 41.14
C PRO A 228 8.35 -2.74 40.14
N ARG A 229 9.27 -3.62 39.76
CA ARG A 229 8.94 -4.76 38.89
C ARG A 229 7.91 -5.66 39.60
N TRP A 230 6.96 -6.19 38.86
CA TRP A 230 6.00 -7.14 39.37
C TRP A 230 6.69 -8.40 39.88
N ASP A 231 6.18 -8.92 41.00
CA ASP A 231 6.57 -10.22 41.53
C ASP A 231 5.86 -11.32 40.71
N TRP A 232 6.25 -11.43 39.47
CA TRP A 232 5.76 -12.45 38.52
C TRP A 232 6.86 -13.48 38.29
N VAL A 233 6.51 -14.74 38.46
CA VAL A 233 7.38 -15.88 38.20
C VAL A 233 6.71 -16.76 37.15
N ALA A 234 7.51 -17.24 36.20
CA ALA A 234 7.04 -18.19 35.18
C ALA A 234 6.48 -19.44 35.88
N PRO A 235 5.33 -19.99 35.45
CA PRO A 235 4.82 -21.26 35.96
C PRO A 235 5.88 -22.35 35.79
N GLU A 236 6.07 -23.15 36.85
CA GLU A 236 6.97 -24.31 36.79
C GLU A 236 6.42 -25.32 35.78
N PRO A 237 7.26 -25.83 34.85
CA PRO A 237 6.85 -26.85 33.92
C PRO A 237 6.40 -28.12 34.63
N ASN A 238 5.25 -28.66 34.26
CA ASN A 238 4.80 -29.96 34.74
C ASN A 238 5.61 -31.07 34.06
N THR A 239 6.75 -31.41 34.64
CA THR A 239 7.70 -32.36 34.08
C THR A 239 7.07 -33.76 33.90
N ASP A 240 6.19 -34.18 34.78
CA ASP A 240 5.52 -35.48 34.69
C ASP A 240 4.58 -35.53 33.49
N LEU A 241 3.80 -34.48 33.27
CA LEU A 241 2.90 -34.37 32.13
C LEU A 241 3.71 -34.28 30.82
N ILE A 242 4.80 -33.50 30.80
CA ILE A 242 5.70 -33.42 29.66
C ILE A 242 6.24 -34.80 29.28
N ASN A 243 6.72 -35.57 30.26
CA ASN A 243 7.26 -36.91 30.03
C ASN A 243 6.18 -37.89 29.53
N LYS A 244 4.94 -37.79 30.02
CA LYS A 244 3.81 -38.60 29.55
C LYS A 244 3.48 -38.31 28.10
N VAL A 245 3.29 -37.03 27.73
CA VAL A 245 3.05 -36.61 26.33
C VAL A 245 4.18 -37.11 25.43
N LYS A 246 5.42 -36.91 25.84
CA LYS A 246 6.61 -37.34 25.09
C LYS A 246 6.64 -38.84 24.87
N ALA A 247 6.38 -39.64 25.89
CA ALA A 247 6.35 -41.10 25.77
C ALA A 247 5.32 -41.63 24.79
N ILE A 248 4.16 -40.97 24.69
CA ILE A 248 3.08 -41.38 23.75
C ILE A 248 3.30 -40.86 22.35
N ALA A 249 3.79 -39.61 22.19
CA ALA A 249 3.77 -38.88 20.93
C ALA A 249 5.10 -38.83 20.18
N GLU A 250 6.27 -38.76 20.84
CA GLU A 250 7.55 -38.36 20.24
C GLU A 250 7.93 -39.21 18.99
N ALA A 251 7.94 -40.52 19.13
CA ALA A 251 8.29 -41.41 18.00
C ALA A 251 7.29 -41.28 16.84
N ARG A 252 5.99 -41.25 17.16
CA ARG A 252 4.90 -41.16 16.18
C ARG A 252 4.91 -39.81 15.45
N LEU A 253 5.17 -38.70 16.14
CA LEU A 253 5.35 -37.39 15.53
C LEU A 253 6.59 -37.35 14.64
N GLY A 254 7.70 -37.97 15.07
CA GLY A 254 8.89 -38.11 14.24
C GLY A 254 8.62 -38.80 12.92
N ASP A 255 7.76 -39.83 12.92
CA ASP A 255 7.34 -40.52 11.68
C ASP A 255 6.33 -39.69 10.88
N ALA A 256 5.38 -39.01 11.54
CA ALA A 256 4.40 -38.17 10.87
C ALA A 256 5.07 -36.99 10.11
N TYR A 257 6.09 -36.37 10.70
CA TYR A 257 6.84 -35.27 10.03
C TYR A 257 7.79 -35.73 8.92
N ARG A 258 7.84 -37.03 8.60
CA ARG A 258 8.48 -37.57 7.39
C ARG A 258 7.51 -37.70 6.23
N ILE A 259 6.21 -37.55 6.46
CA ILE A 259 5.19 -37.52 5.41
C ILE A 259 5.24 -36.19 4.71
N THR A 260 5.65 -36.14 3.45
CA THR A 260 5.84 -34.90 2.68
C THR A 260 4.52 -34.29 2.20
N GLU A 261 3.49 -35.12 1.99
CA GLU A 261 2.16 -34.66 1.59
C GLU A 261 1.43 -34.05 2.81
N LYS A 262 0.95 -32.82 2.67
CA LYS A 262 0.41 -31.99 3.77
C LYS A 262 -0.80 -32.61 4.43
N GLN A 263 -1.80 -33.01 3.62
CA GLN A 263 -3.07 -33.52 4.12
C GLN A 263 -2.87 -34.79 4.95
N ALA A 264 -2.12 -35.76 4.39
CA ALA A 264 -1.81 -37.01 5.07
C ALA A 264 -0.99 -36.80 6.35
N ARG A 265 -0.07 -35.82 6.33
CA ARG A 265 0.71 -35.43 7.54
C ARG A 265 -0.20 -34.88 8.61
N TYR A 266 -1.10 -33.97 8.30
CA TYR A 266 -2.02 -33.36 9.26
C TYR A 266 -3.02 -34.37 9.82
N GLU A 267 -3.59 -35.23 8.98
CA GLU A 267 -4.47 -36.31 9.46
C GLU A 267 -3.78 -37.21 10.48
N GLN A 268 -2.50 -37.54 10.24
CA GLN A 268 -1.70 -38.33 11.15
C GLN A 268 -1.38 -37.60 12.46
N ILE A 269 -1.02 -36.31 12.38
CA ILE A 269 -0.74 -35.47 13.56
C ILE A 269 -2.00 -35.29 14.41
N ASP A 270 -3.14 -35.01 13.79
CA ASP A 270 -4.42 -34.84 14.49
C ASP A 270 -4.86 -36.14 15.17
N ALA A 271 -4.66 -37.29 14.53
CA ALA A 271 -4.94 -38.57 15.13
C ALA A 271 -4.05 -38.85 16.34
N ILE A 272 -2.76 -38.50 16.28
CA ILE A 272 -1.83 -38.62 17.41
C ILE A 272 -2.25 -37.70 18.55
N LYS A 273 -2.59 -36.45 18.24
CA LYS A 273 -3.04 -35.43 19.21
C LYS A 273 -4.29 -35.91 19.96
N ALA A 274 -5.30 -36.37 19.21
CA ALA A 274 -6.53 -36.87 19.81
C ALA A 274 -6.29 -38.07 20.74
N ASP A 275 -5.39 -38.98 20.34
CA ASP A 275 -5.03 -40.16 21.13
C ASP A 275 -4.28 -39.76 22.44
N VAL A 276 -3.33 -38.81 22.35
CA VAL A 276 -2.62 -38.25 23.51
C VAL A 276 -3.58 -37.64 24.52
N ILE A 277 -4.51 -36.80 24.04
CA ILE A 277 -5.54 -36.18 24.85
C ILE A 277 -6.38 -37.25 25.56
N ALA A 278 -6.89 -38.21 24.79
CA ALA A 278 -7.74 -39.28 25.30
C ALA A 278 -7.04 -40.12 26.38
N GLN A 279 -5.76 -40.51 26.18
CA GLN A 279 -5.02 -41.33 27.14
C GLN A 279 -4.73 -40.55 28.43
N ILE A 280 -4.30 -39.28 28.33
CA ILE A 280 -3.95 -38.49 29.53
C ILE A 280 -5.20 -38.11 30.32
N THR A 281 -6.28 -37.69 29.64
CA THR A 281 -7.55 -37.35 30.33
C THR A 281 -8.20 -38.58 31.00
N ALA A 282 -8.01 -39.79 30.44
CA ALA A 282 -8.49 -41.03 31.07
C ALA A 282 -7.70 -41.41 32.32
N GLU A 283 -6.42 -40.99 32.44
CA GLU A 283 -5.60 -41.20 33.62
C GLU A 283 -5.80 -40.13 34.69
N ASP A 284 -6.07 -38.89 34.27
CA ASP A 284 -6.20 -37.72 35.14
C ASP A 284 -7.18 -36.69 34.55
N GLU A 285 -8.43 -36.76 35.01
CA GLU A 285 -9.51 -35.86 34.57
C GLU A 285 -9.31 -34.38 34.97
N GLU A 286 -8.38 -34.07 35.91
CA GLU A 286 -8.11 -32.70 36.35
C GLU A 286 -7.15 -31.96 35.40
N VAL A 287 -6.47 -32.67 34.50
CA VAL A 287 -5.56 -32.06 33.54
C VAL A 287 -6.36 -31.37 32.43
N ALA A 288 -6.24 -30.03 32.33
CA ALA A 288 -6.89 -29.27 31.26
C ALA A 288 -6.32 -29.66 29.89
N GLU A 289 -7.20 -29.90 28.94
CA GLU A 289 -6.85 -30.27 27.53
C GLU A 289 -5.89 -29.26 26.91
N GLY A 290 -6.10 -27.95 27.14
CA GLY A 290 -5.21 -26.89 26.62
C GLY A 290 -3.75 -27.06 27.02
N LYS A 291 -3.48 -27.52 28.28
CA LYS A 291 -2.10 -27.80 28.73
C LYS A 291 -1.46 -28.99 27.98
N ILE A 292 -2.26 -29.99 27.64
CA ILE A 292 -1.80 -31.14 26.86
C ILE A 292 -1.44 -30.68 25.45
N ILE A 293 -2.29 -29.84 24.84
CA ILE A 293 -2.08 -29.27 23.49
C ILE A 293 -0.82 -28.41 23.48
N ASP A 294 -0.59 -27.55 24.47
CA ASP A 294 0.62 -26.71 24.56
C ASP A 294 1.90 -27.54 24.58
N ILE A 295 1.92 -28.60 25.42
CA ILE A 295 3.07 -29.52 25.51
C ILE A 295 3.26 -30.29 24.19
N PHE A 296 2.15 -30.72 23.57
CA PHE A 296 2.19 -31.41 22.29
C PHE A 296 2.79 -30.51 21.19
N THR A 297 2.34 -29.25 21.09
CA THR A 297 2.86 -28.27 20.15
C THR A 297 4.35 -27.93 20.40
N ALA A 298 4.75 -27.84 21.67
CA ALA A 298 6.16 -27.66 22.00
C ALA A 298 7.01 -28.86 21.56
N LEU A 299 6.48 -30.09 21.66
CA LEU A 299 7.14 -31.31 21.18
C LEU A 299 7.24 -31.33 19.65
N GLU A 300 6.18 -30.94 18.93
CA GLU A 300 6.21 -30.75 17.47
C GLU A 300 7.33 -29.79 17.06
N SER A 301 7.39 -28.63 17.72
CA SER A 301 8.44 -27.65 17.49
C SER A 301 9.83 -28.24 17.71
N GLN A 302 10.04 -28.92 18.82
CA GLN A 302 11.32 -29.57 19.11
C GLN A 302 11.74 -30.58 18.04
N ILE A 303 10.82 -31.40 17.54
CA ILE A 303 11.08 -32.42 16.51
C ILE A 303 11.44 -31.76 15.17
N VAL A 304 10.62 -30.81 14.71
CA VAL A 304 10.81 -30.15 13.40
C VAL A 304 12.11 -29.34 13.39
N ARG A 305 12.34 -28.52 14.42
CA ARG A 305 13.53 -27.69 14.58
C ARG A 305 14.79 -28.55 14.70
N GLY A 306 14.73 -29.62 15.50
CA GLY A 306 15.85 -30.56 15.67
C GLY A 306 16.27 -31.21 14.34
N ARG A 307 15.31 -31.61 13.50
CA ARG A 307 15.57 -32.16 12.16
C ARG A 307 16.24 -31.15 11.23
N ILE A 308 15.75 -29.91 11.21
CA ILE A 308 16.35 -28.83 10.39
C ILE A 308 17.79 -28.57 10.82
N ILE A 309 18.06 -28.46 12.13
CA ILE A 309 19.42 -28.24 12.65
C ILE A 309 20.35 -29.44 12.40
N ALA A 310 19.79 -30.66 12.35
CA ALA A 310 20.54 -31.89 12.00
C ALA A 310 20.85 -31.99 10.51
N GLY A 311 20.31 -31.09 9.67
CA GLY A 311 20.50 -31.13 8.21
C GLY A 311 19.63 -32.16 7.49
N GLU A 312 18.55 -32.64 8.13
CA GLU A 312 17.57 -33.49 7.47
C GLU A 312 16.72 -32.66 6.49
N PRO A 313 16.08 -33.31 5.48
CA PRO A 313 15.11 -32.65 4.63
C PRO A 313 14.00 -31.97 5.43
N ARG A 314 13.50 -30.85 4.91
CA ARG A 314 12.36 -30.12 5.47
C ARG A 314 11.09 -30.98 5.46
N ILE A 315 10.05 -30.51 6.11
CA ILE A 315 8.79 -31.27 6.27
C ILE A 315 8.10 -31.64 4.94
N ASP A 316 8.38 -30.90 3.86
CA ASP A 316 7.93 -31.17 2.49
C ASP A 316 9.00 -31.82 1.60
N GLY A 317 10.14 -32.22 2.18
CA GLY A 317 11.23 -32.92 1.50
C GLY A 317 12.24 -32.05 0.78
N ARG A 318 12.06 -30.70 0.77
CA ARG A 318 13.00 -29.77 0.14
C ARG A 318 14.28 -29.59 0.95
N THR A 319 15.32 -29.06 0.26
CA THR A 319 16.50 -28.50 0.92
C THR A 319 16.19 -27.10 1.47
N VAL A 320 17.08 -26.57 2.30
CA VAL A 320 16.86 -25.29 3.02
C VAL A 320 16.80 -24.08 2.10
N ASP A 321 17.36 -24.17 0.90
CA ASP A 321 17.48 -23.08 -0.09
C ASP A 321 16.52 -23.22 -1.29
N THR A 322 15.73 -24.29 -1.35
CA THR A 322 14.84 -24.58 -2.47
C THR A 322 13.51 -23.82 -2.38
N VAL A 323 13.13 -23.15 -3.47
CA VAL A 323 11.79 -22.57 -3.66
C VAL A 323 10.83 -23.66 -4.14
N ARG A 324 9.59 -23.64 -3.66
CA ARG A 324 8.53 -24.55 -4.13
C ARG A 324 8.28 -24.40 -5.63
N ALA A 325 7.66 -25.42 -6.24
CA ALA A 325 7.25 -25.38 -7.64
C ALA A 325 6.37 -24.14 -7.92
N LEU A 326 6.63 -23.51 -9.06
CA LEU A 326 5.92 -22.32 -9.51
C LEU A 326 5.03 -22.66 -10.69
N ASP A 327 3.77 -22.19 -10.66
CA ASP A 327 2.83 -22.24 -11.77
C ASP A 327 2.23 -20.85 -11.97
N ILE A 328 2.30 -20.31 -13.19
CA ILE A 328 1.97 -18.90 -13.48
C ILE A 328 1.12 -18.81 -14.74
N CYS A 329 -0.04 -18.15 -14.61
CA CYS A 329 -0.92 -17.85 -15.73
C CYS A 329 -1.24 -16.35 -15.75
N THR A 330 -1.21 -15.72 -16.92
CA THR A 330 -1.62 -14.32 -17.13
C THR A 330 -2.84 -14.22 -18.04
N GLY A 331 -3.61 -13.14 -17.95
CA GLY A 331 -4.81 -12.94 -18.76
C GLY A 331 -5.94 -13.92 -18.44
N VAL A 332 -6.05 -14.36 -17.19
CA VAL A 332 -6.98 -15.41 -16.75
C VAL A 332 -8.45 -14.97 -16.66
N LEU A 333 -8.71 -13.67 -16.53
CA LEU A 333 -10.04 -13.11 -16.44
C LEU A 333 -10.37 -12.28 -17.69
N PRO A 334 -11.39 -12.65 -18.47
CA PRO A 334 -11.55 -12.15 -19.85
C PRO A 334 -11.96 -10.68 -19.97
N ARG A 335 -12.51 -10.07 -18.91
CA ARG A 335 -13.01 -8.68 -18.95
C ARG A 335 -12.27 -7.72 -18.01
N THR A 336 -11.29 -8.19 -17.28
CA THR A 336 -10.44 -7.33 -16.44
C THR A 336 -9.40 -6.62 -17.28
N HIS A 337 -8.77 -5.57 -16.72
CA HIS A 337 -7.76 -4.81 -17.46
C HIS A 337 -6.42 -5.55 -17.49
N GLY A 338 -6.10 -6.30 -16.43
CA GLY A 338 -5.01 -7.27 -16.36
C GLY A 338 -5.24 -8.22 -15.22
N SER A 339 -4.82 -9.48 -15.37
CA SER A 339 -5.01 -10.51 -14.35
C SER A 339 -3.93 -11.58 -14.42
N ALA A 340 -3.56 -12.11 -13.25
CA ALA A 340 -2.61 -13.21 -13.15
C ALA A 340 -2.95 -14.12 -11.98
N ILE A 341 -2.71 -15.42 -12.15
CA ILE A 341 -2.63 -16.39 -11.08
C ILE A 341 -1.15 -16.72 -10.87
N PHE A 342 -0.70 -16.52 -9.66
CA PHE A 342 0.62 -16.92 -9.22
C PHE A 342 0.49 -18.00 -8.16
N THR A 343 1.00 -19.17 -8.45
CA THR A 343 1.00 -20.31 -7.55
C THR A 343 2.43 -20.71 -7.18
N ARG A 344 2.70 -20.88 -5.90
CA ARG A 344 3.96 -21.35 -5.34
C ARG A 344 3.67 -22.48 -4.36
N GLY A 345 3.80 -23.73 -4.84
CA GLY A 345 3.33 -24.91 -4.11
C GLY A 345 1.86 -24.75 -3.73
N GLU A 346 1.56 -24.79 -2.45
CA GLU A 346 0.21 -24.66 -1.87
C GLU A 346 -0.11 -23.22 -1.44
N THR A 347 0.40 -22.23 -2.16
CA THR A 347 0.06 -20.81 -1.95
C THR A 347 -0.26 -20.18 -3.29
N GLN A 348 -1.48 -19.67 -3.44
CA GLN A 348 -1.99 -19.13 -4.69
C GLN A 348 -2.62 -17.78 -4.49
N ALA A 349 -2.28 -16.83 -5.36
CA ALA A 349 -2.84 -15.49 -5.41
C ALA A 349 -3.40 -15.20 -6.81
N LEU A 350 -4.67 -14.83 -6.90
CA LEU A 350 -5.30 -14.23 -8.07
C LEU A 350 -5.16 -12.71 -7.94
N ALA A 351 -4.28 -12.12 -8.73
CA ALA A 351 -4.08 -10.67 -8.76
C ALA A 351 -4.79 -10.06 -9.96
N VAL A 352 -5.49 -8.95 -9.73
CA VAL A 352 -6.25 -8.23 -10.76
C VAL A 352 -5.87 -6.76 -10.75
N ALA A 353 -5.44 -6.24 -11.89
CA ALA A 353 -5.13 -4.84 -12.10
C ALA A 353 -6.29 -4.14 -12.82
N THR A 354 -6.67 -2.97 -12.32
CA THR A 354 -7.69 -2.10 -12.89
C THR A 354 -7.11 -0.71 -13.11
N LEU A 355 -7.32 -0.15 -14.29
CA LEU A 355 -6.92 1.20 -14.67
C LEU A 355 -8.12 2.13 -14.54
N GLY A 356 -7.94 3.23 -13.85
CA GLY A 356 -8.94 4.27 -13.63
C GLY A 356 -8.43 5.64 -14.07
N THR A 357 -9.26 6.66 -13.90
CA THR A 357 -8.97 8.07 -14.18
C THR A 357 -8.50 8.79 -12.92
N GLU A 358 -8.05 10.03 -13.04
CA GLU A 358 -7.66 10.89 -11.91
C GLU A 358 -8.74 10.98 -10.82
N ARG A 359 -10.03 10.91 -11.20
CA ARG A 359 -11.16 10.95 -10.26
C ARG A 359 -11.26 9.72 -9.34
N ASP A 360 -10.60 8.63 -9.72
CA ASP A 360 -10.56 7.38 -8.96
C ASP A 360 -9.44 7.37 -7.93
N ALA A 361 -8.59 8.43 -7.90
CA ALA A 361 -7.53 8.57 -6.90
C ALA A 361 -8.11 8.64 -5.49
N GLN A 362 -7.45 7.97 -4.56
CA GLN A 362 -7.85 8.01 -3.15
C GLN A 362 -7.33 9.27 -2.50
N LEU A 363 -8.22 10.15 -2.04
CA LEU A 363 -7.84 11.27 -1.19
C LEU A 363 -7.54 10.76 0.22
N ILE A 364 -6.32 10.97 0.68
CA ILE A 364 -5.85 10.62 2.02
C ILE A 364 -5.68 11.91 2.82
N ASP A 365 -6.44 12.04 3.91
CA ASP A 365 -6.37 13.17 4.85
C ASP A 365 -5.63 12.72 6.11
N GLU A 366 -4.36 13.10 6.22
CA GLU A 366 -3.48 12.82 7.35
C GLU A 366 -3.22 14.08 8.19
N LEU A 367 -2.67 13.91 9.40
CA LEU A 367 -2.32 15.06 10.25
C LEU A 367 -1.31 16.01 9.58
N THR A 368 -0.45 15.47 8.72
CA THR A 368 0.59 16.20 7.99
C THR A 368 0.11 16.87 6.71
N GLY A 369 -1.14 16.62 6.29
CA GLY A 369 -1.76 17.21 5.11
C GLY A 369 -2.58 16.21 4.29
N GLU A 370 -3.22 16.74 3.26
CA GLU A 370 -3.98 15.94 2.29
C GLU A 370 -3.11 15.60 1.08
N HIS A 371 -3.23 14.39 0.57
CA HIS A 371 -2.61 13.98 -0.69
C HIS A 371 -3.46 12.95 -1.43
N SER A 372 -3.26 12.83 -2.74
CA SER A 372 -3.92 11.83 -3.57
C SER A 372 -3.00 10.63 -3.79
N ASP A 373 -3.54 9.45 -3.57
CA ASP A 373 -2.88 8.18 -3.85
C ASP A 373 -3.41 7.60 -5.18
N HIS A 374 -2.52 7.43 -6.14
CA HIS A 374 -2.83 6.96 -7.49
C HIS A 374 -2.51 5.49 -7.71
N PHE A 375 -1.90 4.84 -6.72
CA PHE A 375 -1.64 3.41 -6.74
C PHE A 375 -2.28 2.73 -5.54
N LEU A 376 -3.40 2.08 -5.75
CA LEU A 376 -4.19 1.40 -4.72
C LEU A 376 -3.86 -0.09 -4.71
N PHE A 377 -3.68 -0.67 -3.53
CA PHE A 377 -3.43 -2.10 -3.38
C PHE A 377 -4.29 -2.68 -2.27
N HIS A 378 -5.13 -3.67 -2.61
CA HIS A 378 -5.99 -4.35 -1.67
C HIS A 378 -5.67 -5.85 -1.64
N TYR A 379 -5.66 -6.41 -0.44
CA TYR A 379 -5.35 -7.80 -0.18
C TYR A 379 -6.50 -8.43 0.59
N ASN A 380 -7.03 -9.53 0.07
CA ASN A 380 -8.12 -10.27 0.66
C ASN A 380 -7.67 -11.70 1.01
N PHE A 381 -7.96 -12.10 2.25
CA PHE A 381 -7.63 -13.42 2.78
C PHE A 381 -8.89 -14.10 3.32
N PRO A 382 -9.72 -14.69 2.45
CA PRO A 382 -10.95 -15.36 2.86
C PRO A 382 -10.64 -16.69 3.57
N PRO A 383 -11.55 -17.15 4.46
CA PRO A 383 -11.33 -18.38 5.24
C PRO A 383 -11.08 -19.63 4.38
N TYR A 384 -11.71 -19.74 3.21
CA TYR A 384 -11.53 -20.87 2.32
C TYR A 384 -10.08 -21.05 1.83
N SER A 385 -9.25 -19.99 1.88
CA SER A 385 -7.85 -20.07 1.44
C SER A 385 -6.99 -21.00 2.32
N VAL A 386 -7.45 -21.30 3.52
CA VAL A 386 -6.85 -22.29 4.43
C VAL A 386 -7.78 -23.47 4.73
N GLY A 387 -8.88 -23.61 3.95
CA GLY A 387 -9.83 -24.73 4.10
C GLY A 387 -10.80 -24.55 5.26
N GLU A 388 -10.95 -23.35 5.80
CA GLU A 388 -11.82 -23.05 6.94
C GLU A 388 -13.12 -22.38 6.52
N THR A 389 -14.11 -22.46 7.40
CA THR A 389 -15.31 -21.62 7.37
C THR A 389 -15.13 -20.43 8.31
N GLY A 390 -15.67 -19.28 7.95
CA GLY A 390 -15.55 -18.10 8.81
C GLY A 390 -16.36 -16.91 8.33
N MET A 391 -16.41 -15.87 9.17
CA MET A 391 -17.11 -14.63 8.85
C MET A 391 -16.32 -13.83 7.80
N ILE A 392 -16.99 -13.44 6.72
CA ILE A 392 -16.47 -12.51 5.74
C ILE A 392 -16.94 -11.11 6.12
N GLY A 393 -16.02 -10.18 6.29
CA GLY A 393 -16.30 -8.81 6.74
C GLY A 393 -15.26 -7.81 6.29
N SER A 394 -15.10 -6.72 7.04
CA SER A 394 -14.06 -5.72 6.77
C SER A 394 -12.66 -6.33 6.94
N PRO A 395 -11.66 -5.85 6.18
CA PRO A 395 -10.28 -6.32 6.31
C PRO A 395 -9.76 -6.24 7.74
N LYS A 396 -9.11 -7.29 8.20
CA LYS A 396 -8.47 -7.35 9.52
C LYS A 396 -7.11 -6.64 9.48
N ARG A 397 -6.56 -6.30 10.65
CA ARG A 397 -5.23 -5.66 10.78
C ARG A 397 -4.13 -6.39 10.00
N ARG A 398 -4.19 -7.73 9.94
CA ARG A 398 -3.22 -8.56 9.21
C ARG A 398 -3.34 -8.36 7.70
N GLU A 399 -4.56 -8.32 7.17
CA GLU A 399 -4.83 -8.11 5.73
C GLU A 399 -4.36 -6.73 5.29
N ILE A 400 -4.64 -5.69 6.08
CA ILE A 400 -4.14 -4.32 5.84
C ILE A 400 -2.60 -4.30 5.80
N GLY A 401 -1.93 -4.96 6.76
CA GLY A 401 -0.47 -5.05 6.79
C GLY A 401 0.12 -5.79 5.60
N HIS A 402 -0.49 -6.91 5.17
CA HIS A 402 -0.06 -7.68 4.00
C HIS A 402 -0.26 -6.90 2.69
N GLY A 403 -1.40 -6.22 2.55
CA GLY A 403 -1.67 -5.33 1.40
C GLY A 403 -0.64 -4.20 1.30
N ARG A 404 -0.34 -3.55 2.43
CA ARG A 404 0.66 -2.46 2.46
C ARG A 404 2.07 -2.95 2.11
N LEU A 405 2.47 -4.13 2.61
CA LEU A 405 3.75 -4.72 2.27
C LEU A 405 3.84 -5.05 0.78
N ALA A 406 2.79 -5.64 0.21
CA ALA A 406 2.74 -5.95 -1.22
C ALA A 406 2.76 -4.67 -2.08
N LYS A 407 2.05 -3.62 -1.67
CA LYS A 407 2.08 -2.30 -2.31
C LYS A 407 3.50 -1.74 -2.35
N ARG A 408 4.19 -1.69 -1.20
CA ARG A 408 5.60 -1.24 -1.11
C ARG A 408 6.52 -2.05 -2.01
N GLY A 409 6.28 -3.36 -2.11
CA GLY A 409 7.07 -4.26 -2.96
C GLY A 409 7.10 -3.82 -4.42
N VAL A 410 5.99 -3.33 -4.96
CA VAL A 410 5.88 -2.96 -6.38
C VAL A 410 5.91 -1.44 -6.63
N ALA A 411 5.78 -0.60 -5.60
CA ALA A 411 5.70 0.85 -5.73
C ALA A 411 6.91 1.46 -6.47
N ALA A 412 8.12 1.00 -6.18
CA ALA A 412 9.36 1.52 -6.78
C ALA A 412 9.44 1.34 -8.31
N VAL A 413 8.70 0.38 -8.85
CA VAL A 413 8.71 0.09 -10.30
C VAL A 413 7.52 0.70 -11.04
N MET A 414 6.59 1.33 -10.34
CA MET A 414 5.45 1.99 -10.96
C MET A 414 5.88 3.18 -11.80
N PRO A 415 5.22 3.42 -12.95
CA PRO A 415 5.45 4.62 -13.73
C PRO A 415 4.92 5.86 -13.00
N THR A 416 5.45 7.02 -13.31
CA THR A 416 4.91 8.30 -12.88
C THR A 416 3.60 8.62 -13.63
N LEU A 417 2.76 9.50 -13.08
CA LEU A 417 1.55 9.97 -13.76
C LEU A 417 1.83 10.68 -15.10
N ALA A 418 3.02 11.26 -15.25
CA ALA A 418 3.43 11.87 -16.52
C ALA A 418 3.71 10.82 -17.60
N GLU A 419 4.22 9.66 -17.23
CA GLU A 419 4.51 8.54 -18.12
C GLU A 419 3.26 7.69 -18.41
N PHE A 420 2.41 7.51 -17.39
CA PHE A 420 1.21 6.69 -17.47
C PHE A 420 0.08 7.33 -16.66
N PRO A 421 -0.80 8.13 -17.27
CA PRO A 421 -1.75 9.01 -16.58
C PRO A 421 -3.00 8.27 -16.06
N TYR A 422 -2.81 7.13 -15.41
CA TYR A 422 -3.87 6.31 -14.83
C TYR A 422 -3.72 6.17 -13.33
N VAL A 423 -4.85 6.13 -12.65
CA VAL A 423 -4.94 5.55 -11.32
C VAL A 423 -4.95 4.03 -11.49
N VAL A 424 -4.07 3.35 -10.77
CA VAL A 424 -3.93 1.90 -10.86
C VAL A 424 -4.39 1.26 -9.55
N ARG A 425 -5.35 0.34 -9.64
CA ARG A 425 -5.77 -0.46 -8.48
C ARG A 425 -5.42 -1.92 -8.71
N VAL A 426 -4.67 -2.51 -7.79
CA VAL A 426 -4.43 -3.96 -7.73
C VAL A 426 -5.22 -4.56 -6.58
N VAL A 427 -5.91 -5.66 -6.84
CA VAL A 427 -6.54 -6.50 -5.83
C VAL A 427 -5.91 -7.87 -5.88
N SER A 428 -5.43 -8.36 -4.75
CA SER A 428 -4.91 -9.71 -4.59
C SER A 428 -5.90 -10.55 -3.77
N GLU A 429 -6.54 -11.51 -4.41
CA GLU A 429 -7.40 -12.52 -3.79
C GLU A 429 -6.57 -13.76 -3.48
N ILE A 430 -6.42 -14.10 -2.21
CA ILE A 430 -5.72 -15.30 -1.81
C ILE A 430 -6.68 -16.48 -1.90
N THR A 431 -6.39 -17.39 -2.84
CA THR A 431 -7.24 -18.55 -3.10
C THR A 431 -6.75 -19.80 -2.37
N GLU A 432 -5.45 -19.86 -2.05
CA GLU A 432 -4.83 -20.92 -1.27
C GLU A 432 -3.63 -20.37 -0.49
N SER A 433 -3.40 -20.83 0.76
CA SER A 433 -2.29 -20.35 1.58
C SER A 433 -1.65 -21.42 2.45
N ASN A 434 -0.35 -21.63 2.21
CA ASN A 434 0.57 -22.37 3.08
C ASN A 434 1.95 -21.69 3.09
N GLY A 435 2.03 -20.55 3.76
CA GLY A 435 3.26 -19.73 3.88
C GLY A 435 3.33 -18.58 2.87
N SER A 436 3.52 -17.39 3.41
CA SER A 436 3.73 -16.10 2.75
C SER A 436 2.88 -15.79 1.52
N SER A 437 1.57 -15.67 1.72
CA SER A 437 0.63 -15.19 0.70
C SER A 437 0.87 -13.71 0.30
N SER A 438 1.44 -12.89 1.18
CA SER A 438 1.83 -11.51 0.83
C SER A 438 2.92 -11.45 -0.24
N MET A 439 3.88 -12.37 -0.22
CA MET A 439 4.93 -12.45 -1.24
C MET A 439 4.41 -13.06 -2.55
N ALA A 440 3.45 -13.97 -2.50
CA ALA A 440 2.69 -14.40 -3.68
C ALA A 440 1.90 -13.23 -4.29
N SER A 441 1.34 -12.34 -3.46
CA SER A 441 0.66 -11.12 -3.91
C SER A 441 1.59 -10.14 -4.62
N VAL A 442 2.84 -9.99 -4.18
CA VAL A 442 3.86 -9.17 -4.87
C VAL A 442 4.12 -9.73 -6.28
N CYS A 443 4.35 -11.03 -6.40
CA CYS A 443 4.59 -11.68 -7.69
C CYS A 443 3.37 -11.58 -8.60
N GLY A 444 2.18 -11.91 -8.08
CA GLY A 444 0.92 -11.84 -8.82
C GLY A 444 0.60 -10.41 -9.29
N ALA A 445 0.83 -9.41 -8.42
CA ALA A 445 0.63 -8.00 -8.77
C ALA A 445 1.57 -7.55 -9.89
N SER A 446 2.86 -7.89 -9.80
CA SER A 446 3.82 -7.58 -10.86
C SER A 446 3.38 -8.15 -12.21
N LEU A 447 2.91 -9.40 -12.23
CA LEU A 447 2.39 -10.06 -13.43
C LEU A 447 1.09 -9.41 -13.95
N ALA A 448 0.14 -9.11 -13.05
CA ALA A 448 -1.13 -8.48 -13.41
C ALA A 448 -0.95 -7.05 -13.96
N LEU A 449 0.01 -6.29 -13.42
CA LEU A 449 0.39 -4.97 -13.93
C LEU A 449 0.98 -5.09 -15.33
N MET A 450 1.86 -6.05 -15.58
CA MET A 450 2.43 -6.31 -16.90
C MET A 450 1.35 -6.77 -17.90
N ASP A 451 0.42 -7.61 -17.47
CA ASP A 451 -0.72 -8.06 -18.28
C ASP A 451 -1.69 -6.92 -18.61
N ALA A 452 -1.83 -5.94 -17.71
CA ALA A 452 -2.63 -4.72 -17.94
C ALA A 452 -1.96 -3.71 -18.90
N GLY A 453 -0.72 -3.93 -19.32
CA GLY A 453 0.03 -2.98 -20.11
C GLY A 453 0.57 -1.78 -19.33
N VAL A 454 0.63 -1.87 -17.99
CA VAL A 454 1.28 -0.84 -17.16
C VAL A 454 2.79 -0.90 -17.40
N PRO A 455 3.43 0.19 -17.83
CA PRO A 455 4.86 0.19 -18.18
C PRO A 455 5.73 0.24 -16.91
N ILE A 456 5.65 -0.81 -16.07
CA ILE A 456 6.51 -0.93 -14.89
C ILE A 456 7.98 -1.03 -15.30
N LYS A 457 8.87 -0.41 -14.53
CA LYS A 457 10.31 -0.34 -14.84
C LYS A 457 10.97 -1.71 -14.88
N ALA A 458 10.52 -2.65 -14.07
CA ALA A 458 11.00 -4.03 -13.99
C ALA A 458 9.99 -4.93 -13.29
N ALA A 459 10.03 -6.23 -13.56
CA ALA A 459 9.29 -7.22 -12.79
C ALA A 459 9.83 -7.30 -11.35
N VAL A 460 8.91 -7.53 -10.40
CA VAL A 460 9.22 -7.68 -8.98
C VAL A 460 8.78 -9.06 -8.51
N ALA A 461 9.65 -9.74 -7.80
CA ALA A 461 9.32 -10.98 -7.09
C ALA A 461 9.50 -10.81 -5.58
N GLY A 462 8.71 -11.55 -4.81
CA GLY A 462 8.77 -11.59 -3.36
C GLY A 462 9.03 -13.01 -2.85
N ILE A 463 9.79 -13.11 -1.76
CA ILE A 463 10.12 -14.36 -1.07
C ILE A 463 10.06 -14.19 0.44
N ALA A 464 9.67 -15.23 1.17
CA ALA A 464 9.73 -15.28 2.62
C ALA A 464 10.82 -16.25 3.06
N MET A 465 11.65 -15.78 3.96
CA MET A 465 12.73 -16.52 4.59
C MET A 465 12.39 -16.80 6.04
N GLY A 466 12.85 -17.91 6.56
CA GLY A 466 12.74 -18.27 7.96
C GLY A 466 14.10 -18.52 8.59
N LEU A 467 14.09 -18.68 9.91
CA LEU A 467 15.26 -19.00 10.70
C LEU A 467 14.88 -20.06 11.74
N VAL A 468 15.72 -21.06 11.89
CA VAL A 468 15.73 -21.93 13.06
C VAL A 468 17.07 -21.76 13.74
N LYS A 469 17.08 -21.36 15.01
CA LYS A 469 18.28 -21.14 15.81
C LYS A 469 18.17 -21.93 17.11
N GLU A 470 19.15 -22.77 17.35
CA GLU A 470 19.30 -23.55 18.58
C GLU A 470 20.72 -23.28 19.12
N ASP A 471 20.80 -22.59 20.23
CA ASP A 471 22.05 -22.13 20.83
C ASP A 471 22.93 -21.35 19.82
N GLU A 472 24.13 -21.87 19.50
CA GLU A 472 25.05 -21.28 18.54
C GLU A 472 24.80 -21.75 17.09
N LYS A 473 23.94 -22.74 16.87
CA LYS A 473 23.60 -23.24 15.54
C LYS A 473 22.40 -22.54 14.97
N PHE A 474 22.45 -22.24 13.70
CA PHE A 474 21.29 -21.68 12.99
C PHE A 474 21.21 -22.17 11.56
N VAL A 475 20.01 -22.18 11.02
CA VAL A 475 19.71 -22.51 9.63
C VAL A 475 18.71 -21.50 9.08
N VAL A 476 19.04 -20.91 7.94
CA VAL A 476 18.12 -20.02 7.20
C VAL A 476 17.36 -20.85 6.17
N LEU A 477 16.04 -20.64 6.10
CA LEU A 477 15.15 -21.37 5.19
C LEU A 477 14.60 -20.42 4.11
N SER A 478 14.68 -20.82 2.85
CA SER A 478 14.02 -20.13 1.74
C SER A 478 12.60 -20.63 1.56
N ASP A 479 11.67 -19.73 1.25
CA ASP A 479 10.27 -20.06 0.94
C ASP A 479 9.64 -20.93 2.02
N ILE A 480 9.46 -20.35 3.21
CA ILE A 480 8.92 -21.04 4.36
C ILE A 480 7.44 -21.41 4.19
N LEU A 481 7.09 -22.59 4.70
CA LEU A 481 5.71 -23.04 4.87
C LEU A 481 5.06 -22.35 6.08
N GLY A 482 3.72 -22.47 6.19
CA GLY A 482 2.99 -21.97 7.36
C GLY A 482 3.48 -22.59 8.69
N ASP A 483 3.76 -23.88 8.70
CA ASP A 483 4.29 -24.60 9.85
C ASP A 483 5.69 -24.07 10.24
N GLU A 484 6.54 -23.84 9.24
CA GLU A 484 7.90 -23.34 9.45
C GLU A 484 7.92 -21.86 9.89
N ASP A 485 6.94 -21.04 9.45
CA ASP A 485 6.73 -19.70 10.00
C ASP A 485 6.31 -19.78 11.47
N HIS A 486 5.37 -20.69 11.81
CA HIS A 486 4.88 -20.83 13.18
C HIS A 486 5.97 -21.33 14.14
N LEU A 487 6.73 -22.34 13.72
CA LEU A 487 7.75 -22.99 14.54
C LEU A 487 9.15 -22.31 14.48
N GLY A 488 9.34 -21.37 13.56
CA GLY A 488 10.62 -20.68 13.35
C GLY A 488 10.78 -19.41 14.19
N ASP A 489 11.99 -18.88 14.17
CA ASP A 489 12.45 -17.76 15.01
C ASP A 489 12.39 -16.41 14.27
N MET A 490 12.20 -16.42 12.95
CA MET A 490 12.17 -15.24 12.10
C MET A 490 11.19 -15.42 10.95
N ASP A 491 10.41 -14.40 10.66
CA ASP A 491 9.68 -14.20 9.41
C ASP A 491 10.29 -13.01 8.67
N PHE A 492 10.99 -13.28 7.59
CA PHE A 492 11.76 -12.31 6.85
C PHE A 492 11.33 -12.28 5.38
N LYS A 493 10.64 -11.22 4.97
CA LYS A 493 10.11 -11.04 3.63
C LYS A 493 10.93 -10.05 2.85
N VAL A 494 11.33 -10.42 1.65
CA VAL A 494 12.12 -9.59 0.73
C VAL A 494 11.44 -9.54 -0.63
N ALA A 495 11.10 -8.35 -1.08
CA ALA A 495 10.63 -8.09 -2.44
C ALA A 495 11.67 -7.28 -3.21
N GLY A 496 11.78 -7.50 -4.51
CA GLY A 496 12.71 -6.74 -5.34
C GLY A 496 12.75 -7.18 -6.80
N THR A 497 13.48 -6.40 -7.57
CA THR A 497 13.79 -6.64 -8.98
C THR A 497 15.07 -7.49 -9.12
N ARG A 498 15.54 -7.69 -10.35
CA ARG A 498 16.89 -8.26 -10.58
C ARG A 498 18.01 -7.39 -10.06
N GLN A 499 17.80 -6.07 -9.96
CA GLN A 499 18.84 -5.09 -9.63
C GLN A 499 18.94 -4.83 -8.13
N GLY A 500 17.83 -4.95 -7.37
CA GLY A 500 17.85 -4.68 -5.95
C GLY A 500 16.50 -4.86 -5.26
N VAL A 501 16.50 -4.59 -3.98
CA VAL A 501 15.37 -4.73 -3.06
C VAL A 501 14.44 -3.52 -3.19
N THR A 502 13.13 -3.78 -3.18
CA THR A 502 12.07 -2.75 -3.18
C THR A 502 11.31 -2.68 -1.86
N ALA A 503 11.23 -3.78 -1.13
CA ALA A 503 10.67 -3.81 0.21
C ALA A 503 11.31 -4.94 1.04
N LEU A 504 11.41 -4.68 2.34
CA LEU A 504 11.90 -5.64 3.31
C LEU A 504 11.05 -5.53 4.57
N GLN A 505 10.58 -6.66 5.07
CA GLN A 505 9.89 -6.75 6.35
C GLN A 505 10.47 -7.91 7.14
N MET A 506 10.83 -7.67 8.40
CA MET A 506 11.40 -8.68 9.28
C MET A 506 10.71 -8.63 10.65
N ASP A 507 10.31 -9.79 11.14
CA ASP A 507 9.79 -10.02 12.47
C ASP A 507 10.63 -11.11 13.14
N ILE A 508 11.19 -10.80 14.29
CA ILE A 508 12.00 -11.72 15.09
C ILE A 508 11.18 -12.15 16.30
N LYS A 509 11.13 -13.46 16.54
CA LYS A 509 10.37 -14.08 17.64
C LYS A 509 11.25 -14.46 18.84
N ILE A 510 12.56 -14.28 18.72
CA ILE A 510 13.58 -14.51 19.75
C ILE A 510 14.21 -13.18 20.18
N GLU A 511 15.16 -13.20 21.09
CA GLU A 511 15.82 -11.97 21.62
C GLU A 511 16.55 -11.14 20.56
N GLY A 512 16.70 -11.66 19.33
CA GLY A 512 17.26 -10.97 18.17
C GLY A 512 18.22 -11.80 17.34
N ILE A 513 18.65 -11.23 16.22
CA ILE A 513 19.59 -11.86 15.29
C ILE A 513 20.79 -10.97 15.03
N THR A 514 21.89 -11.60 14.61
CA THR A 514 23.14 -10.91 14.26
C THR A 514 23.11 -10.39 12.81
N ALA A 515 24.00 -9.43 12.51
CA ALA A 515 24.20 -8.96 11.14
C ALA A 515 24.64 -10.08 10.19
N GLU A 516 25.37 -11.09 10.68
CA GLU A 516 25.78 -12.27 9.91
C GLU A 516 24.57 -13.09 9.44
N ILE A 517 23.64 -13.39 10.36
CA ILE A 517 22.38 -14.11 10.03
C ILE A 517 21.60 -13.33 8.98
N MET A 518 21.46 -11.99 9.15
CA MET A 518 20.78 -11.14 8.16
C MET A 518 21.45 -11.17 6.80
N GLN A 519 22.79 -11.13 6.75
CA GLN A 519 23.55 -11.20 5.49
C GLN A 519 23.28 -12.52 4.75
N ILE A 520 23.32 -13.65 5.48
CA ILE A 520 23.03 -14.96 4.91
C ILE A 520 21.61 -15.01 4.39
N ALA A 521 20.64 -14.53 5.17
CA ALA A 521 19.22 -14.50 4.79
C ALA A 521 18.98 -13.63 3.54
N LEU A 522 19.62 -12.45 3.44
CA LEU A 522 19.52 -11.58 2.27
C LEU A 522 20.11 -12.23 1.01
N ASN A 523 21.29 -12.84 1.12
CA ASN A 523 21.94 -13.53 0.00
C ASN A 523 21.10 -14.71 -0.51
N GLN A 524 20.55 -15.51 0.40
CA GLN A 524 19.69 -16.64 0.07
C GLN A 524 18.34 -16.15 -0.52
N ALA A 525 17.76 -15.06 0.01
CA ALA A 525 16.59 -14.43 -0.54
C ALA A 525 16.84 -13.88 -1.96
N LYS A 526 18.03 -13.33 -2.24
CA LYS A 526 18.42 -12.89 -3.58
C LYS A 526 18.41 -14.04 -4.57
N SER A 527 19.02 -15.17 -4.20
CA SER A 527 19.05 -16.37 -5.07
C SER A 527 17.64 -16.88 -5.38
N ALA A 528 16.78 -16.98 -4.36
CA ALA A 528 15.38 -17.38 -4.50
C ALA A 528 14.59 -16.40 -5.37
N ARG A 529 14.75 -15.09 -5.17
CA ARG A 529 14.11 -14.05 -5.96
C ARG A 529 14.52 -14.12 -7.43
N MET A 530 15.82 -14.33 -7.73
CA MET A 530 16.29 -14.48 -9.10
C MET A 530 15.67 -15.70 -9.80
N HIS A 531 15.50 -16.82 -9.08
CA HIS A 531 14.80 -17.99 -9.60
C HIS A 531 13.35 -17.66 -9.94
N ILE A 532 12.60 -17.04 -9.02
CA ILE A 532 11.18 -16.67 -9.23
C ILE A 532 11.05 -15.73 -10.42
N LEU A 533 11.87 -14.67 -10.50
CA LEU A 533 11.89 -13.72 -11.63
C LEU A 533 12.15 -14.43 -12.96
N GLY A 534 13.03 -15.44 -12.98
CA GLY A 534 13.29 -16.23 -14.20
C GLY A 534 12.07 -17.01 -14.68
N VAL A 535 11.25 -17.55 -13.76
CA VAL A 535 10.00 -18.23 -14.12
C VAL A 535 8.91 -17.24 -14.53
N MET A 536 8.80 -16.11 -13.84
CA MET A 536 7.87 -15.03 -14.20
C MET A 536 8.14 -14.49 -15.62
N GLU A 537 9.40 -14.33 -16.00
CA GLU A 537 9.82 -13.86 -17.33
C GLU A 537 9.43 -14.85 -18.46
N GLN A 538 9.38 -16.16 -18.16
CA GLN A 538 8.88 -17.15 -19.11
C GLN A 538 7.38 -17.03 -19.35
N ALA A 539 6.61 -16.62 -18.33
CA ALA A 539 5.17 -16.41 -18.45
C ALA A 539 4.81 -15.09 -19.17
N ILE A 540 5.52 -14.02 -18.82
CA ILE A 540 5.36 -12.69 -19.44
C ILE A 540 6.71 -11.95 -19.37
N PRO A 541 7.42 -11.79 -20.53
CA PRO A 541 8.78 -11.23 -20.53
C PRO A 541 8.83 -9.70 -20.39
N ALA A 542 7.74 -9.01 -20.73
CA ALA A 542 7.62 -7.55 -20.66
C ALA A 542 6.15 -7.14 -20.50
N PRO A 543 5.87 -5.93 -20.03
CA PRO A 543 4.51 -5.40 -20.08
C PRO A 543 3.92 -5.49 -21.48
N ARG A 544 2.61 -5.77 -21.58
CA ARG A 544 1.93 -5.75 -22.89
C ARG A 544 2.08 -4.38 -23.54
N ALA A 545 2.20 -4.37 -24.87
CA ALA A 545 2.43 -3.15 -25.65
C ALA A 545 1.23 -2.18 -25.61
N ASP A 546 0.02 -2.69 -25.36
CA ASP A 546 -1.21 -1.91 -25.26
C ASP A 546 -2.03 -2.34 -24.05
N ILE A 547 -2.86 -1.44 -23.55
CA ILE A 547 -3.79 -1.71 -22.46
C ILE A 547 -4.99 -2.51 -23.00
N SER A 548 -5.71 -3.16 -22.08
CA SER A 548 -6.94 -3.92 -22.39
C SER A 548 -7.97 -3.07 -23.13
N ASP A 549 -8.71 -3.70 -24.05
CA ASP A 549 -9.83 -3.05 -24.75
C ASP A 549 -10.98 -2.66 -23.80
N PHE A 550 -11.01 -3.23 -22.60
CA PHE A 550 -11.97 -2.88 -21.56
C PHE A 550 -11.51 -1.73 -20.67
N ALA A 551 -10.25 -1.35 -20.74
CA ALA A 551 -9.72 -0.22 -19.99
C ALA A 551 -10.09 1.12 -20.63
N PRO A 552 -10.37 2.17 -19.86
CA PRO A 552 -10.62 3.50 -20.40
C PRO A 552 -9.33 4.04 -21.07
N ARG A 553 -9.42 4.45 -22.32
CA ARG A 553 -8.32 5.13 -23.01
C ARG A 553 -8.37 6.62 -22.72
N ILE A 554 -7.25 7.21 -22.33
CA ILE A 554 -7.13 8.64 -22.06
C ILE A 554 -6.59 9.35 -23.29
N TYR A 555 -7.35 10.32 -23.77
CA TYR A 555 -6.98 11.21 -24.88
C TYR A 555 -6.79 12.61 -24.32
N THR A 556 -5.76 13.29 -24.81
CA THR A 556 -5.41 14.63 -24.32
C THR A 556 -5.55 15.62 -25.47
N MET A 557 -6.22 16.74 -25.23
CA MET A 557 -6.26 17.90 -26.10
C MET A 557 -5.90 19.16 -25.33
N LYS A 558 -5.49 20.22 -26.04
CA LYS A 558 -5.14 21.50 -25.44
C LYS A 558 -6.13 22.56 -25.86
N ILE A 559 -6.67 23.31 -24.91
CA ILE A 559 -7.51 24.49 -25.16
C ILE A 559 -6.87 25.74 -24.56
N ASP A 560 -7.29 26.92 -25.01
CA ASP A 560 -6.87 28.17 -24.35
C ASP A 560 -7.40 28.18 -22.90
N PRO A 561 -6.55 28.42 -21.89
CA PRO A 561 -6.97 28.50 -20.48
C PRO A 561 -8.13 29.47 -20.23
N LYS A 562 -8.27 30.52 -21.06
CA LYS A 562 -9.39 31.46 -20.99
C LYS A 562 -10.75 30.82 -21.33
N LYS A 563 -10.74 29.72 -22.08
CA LYS A 563 -11.91 28.96 -22.52
C LYS A 563 -12.35 27.86 -21.57
N ILE A 564 -11.57 27.56 -20.53
CA ILE A 564 -11.90 26.55 -19.53
C ILE A 564 -13.30 26.81 -18.95
N LYS A 565 -13.64 28.08 -18.68
CA LYS A 565 -14.94 28.48 -18.14
C LYS A 565 -16.09 28.16 -19.08
N ASP A 566 -15.87 28.23 -20.38
CA ASP A 566 -16.88 27.96 -21.42
C ASP A 566 -17.16 26.45 -21.49
N VAL A 567 -16.12 25.63 -21.40
CA VAL A 567 -16.23 24.15 -21.39
C VAL A 567 -16.84 23.64 -20.07
N ILE A 568 -16.50 24.24 -18.94
CA ILE A 568 -17.10 23.88 -17.65
C ILE A 568 -18.57 24.31 -17.61
N GLY A 569 -18.85 25.52 -18.10
CA GLY A 569 -20.17 26.14 -18.06
C GLY A 569 -20.59 26.61 -16.64
N LYS A 570 -21.69 27.33 -16.56
CA LYS A 570 -22.18 27.87 -15.29
C LYS A 570 -22.51 26.74 -14.30
N GLY A 571 -21.78 26.70 -13.18
CA GLY A 571 -21.94 25.66 -12.15
C GLY A 571 -21.63 24.24 -12.66
N GLY A 572 -20.83 24.10 -13.71
CA GLY A 572 -20.44 22.80 -14.28
C GLY A 572 -21.49 22.17 -15.22
N ALA A 573 -22.47 22.93 -15.69
CA ALA A 573 -23.60 22.37 -16.45
C ALA A 573 -23.15 21.79 -17.81
N VAL A 574 -22.22 22.47 -18.51
CA VAL A 574 -21.78 22.02 -19.84
C VAL A 574 -20.96 20.74 -19.75
N ILE A 575 -19.96 20.70 -18.88
CA ILE A 575 -19.11 19.54 -18.71
C ILE A 575 -19.91 18.32 -18.21
N ARG A 576 -20.91 18.52 -17.34
CA ARG A 576 -21.79 17.41 -16.89
C ARG A 576 -22.64 16.89 -18.06
N ALA A 577 -23.24 17.77 -18.84
CA ALA A 577 -24.02 17.35 -20.02
C ALA A 577 -23.17 16.57 -21.02
N LEU A 578 -21.95 17.03 -21.32
CA LEU A 578 -21.02 16.31 -22.17
C LEU A 578 -20.72 14.90 -21.62
N THR A 579 -20.39 14.80 -20.32
CA THR A 579 -20.09 13.53 -19.65
C THR A 579 -21.30 12.57 -19.67
N GLU A 580 -22.51 13.06 -19.34
CA GLU A 580 -23.73 12.25 -19.28
C GLU A 580 -24.18 11.75 -20.65
N GLU A 581 -24.13 12.61 -21.67
CA GLU A 581 -24.58 12.27 -23.03
C GLU A 581 -23.65 11.31 -23.76
N THR A 582 -22.35 11.38 -23.49
CA THR A 582 -21.34 10.58 -24.20
C THR A 582 -20.80 9.40 -23.39
N GLY A 583 -21.08 9.35 -22.07
CA GLY A 583 -20.53 8.32 -21.18
C GLY A 583 -19.02 8.41 -20.98
N THR A 584 -18.42 9.61 -21.23
CA THR A 584 -16.99 9.85 -21.05
C THR A 584 -16.68 10.47 -19.70
N SER A 585 -15.41 10.42 -19.25
CA SER A 585 -14.90 11.23 -18.14
C SER A 585 -14.03 12.34 -18.70
N ILE A 586 -14.24 13.59 -18.23
CA ILE A 586 -13.53 14.78 -18.73
C ILE A 586 -12.90 15.50 -17.55
N ASP A 587 -11.58 15.63 -17.54
CA ASP A 587 -10.82 16.39 -16.57
C ASP A 587 -10.08 17.53 -17.26
N ILE A 588 -10.02 18.72 -16.65
CA ILE A 588 -9.43 19.91 -17.23
C ILE A 588 -8.45 20.52 -16.23
N ASP A 589 -7.18 20.56 -16.61
CA ASP A 589 -6.14 21.19 -15.83
C ASP A 589 -6.12 22.72 -16.03
N ASP A 590 -5.60 23.46 -15.06
CA ASP A 590 -5.56 24.95 -15.10
C ASP A 590 -4.76 25.52 -16.27
N ASP A 591 -3.86 24.73 -16.85
CA ASP A 591 -3.07 25.09 -18.02
C ASP A 591 -3.80 24.89 -19.35
N GLY A 592 -5.06 24.46 -19.33
CA GLY A 592 -5.90 24.19 -20.50
C GLY A 592 -5.72 22.79 -21.10
N THR A 593 -5.05 21.89 -20.44
CA THR A 593 -5.00 20.48 -20.83
C THR A 593 -6.31 19.80 -20.47
N VAL A 594 -6.99 19.23 -21.48
CA VAL A 594 -8.25 18.47 -21.31
C VAL A 594 -7.92 16.99 -21.50
N LYS A 595 -8.20 16.19 -20.48
CA LYS A 595 -8.06 14.73 -20.48
C LYS A 595 -9.47 14.13 -20.63
N ILE A 596 -9.68 13.33 -21.65
CA ILE A 596 -10.95 12.67 -21.97
C ILE A 596 -10.71 11.16 -21.89
N ALA A 597 -11.40 10.49 -20.97
CA ALA A 597 -11.28 9.05 -20.80
C ALA A 597 -12.59 8.33 -21.15
N ALA A 598 -12.50 7.31 -22.01
CA ALA A 598 -13.59 6.42 -22.35
C ALA A 598 -13.07 5.09 -22.91
N VAL A 599 -13.91 4.06 -22.83
CA VAL A 599 -13.68 2.77 -23.50
C VAL A 599 -14.01 2.90 -25.00
N ASP A 600 -15.09 3.61 -25.35
CA ASP A 600 -15.50 3.83 -26.74
C ASP A 600 -14.76 5.01 -27.38
N LYS A 601 -13.96 4.72 -28.41
CA LYS A 601 -13.22 5.72 -29.19
C LYS A 601 -14.12 6.73 -29.89
N ASN A 602 -15.32 6.32 -30.33
CA ASN A 602 -16.24 7.24 -31.03
C ASN A 602 -16.81 8.29 -30.06
N ALA A 603 -17.07 7.88 -28.81
CA ALA A 603 -17.50 8.79 -27.75
C ALA A 603 -16.46 9.87 -27.47
N VAL A 604 -15.17 9.50 -27.47
CA VAL A 604 -14.06 10.46 -27.31
C VAL A 604 -14.00 11.46 -28.45
N GLN A 605 -14.11 10.98 -29.69
CA GLN A 605 -14.09 11.86 -30.87
C GLN A 605 -15.26 12.84 -30.87
N ASP A 606 -16.46 12.40 -30.48
CA ASP A 606 -17.63 13.27 -30.34
C ASP A 606 -17.40 14.36 -29.28
N VAL A 607 -16.84 14.00 -28.12
CA VAL A 607 -16.52 14.99 -27.07
C VAL A 607 -15.44 15.97 -27.52
N MET A 608 -14.37 15.48 -28.16
CA MET A 608 -13.31 16.34 -28.69
C MET A 608 -13.87 17.36 -29.67
N ALA A 609 -14.69 16.92 -30.64
CA ALA A 609 -15.33 17.80 -31.62
C ALA A 609 -16.23 18.84 -30.93
N ARG A 610 -17.03 18.43 -29.92
CA ARG A 610 -17.88 19.36 -29.15
C ARG A 610 -17.08 20.37 -28.34
N ILE A 611 -15.96 19.96 -27.75
CA ILE A 611 -15.06 20.88 -27.01
C ILE A 611 -14.39 21.84 -27.98
N GLU A 612 -13.93 21.38 -29.16
CA GLU A 612 -13.42 22.22 -30.22
C GLU A 612 -14.45 23.24 -30.66
N ASP A 613 -15.71 22.86 -30.89
CA ASP A 613 -16.81 23.75 -31.21
C ASP A 613 -17.06 24.81 -30.12
N ILE A 614 -17.04 24.42 -28.86
CA ILE A 614 -17.24 25.34 -27.72
C ILE A 614 -16.10 26.36 -27.63
N THR A 615 -14.89 25.92 -27.88
CA THR A 615 -13.65 26.73 -27.75
C THR A 615 -13.28 27.49 -28.98
N ALA A 616 -13.87 27.15 -30.16
CA ALA A 616 -13.58 27.76 -31.43
C ALA A 616 -13.75 29.30 -31.40
N GLU A 617 -12.79 30.02 -31.93
CA GLU A 617 -12.88 31.46 -32.12
C GLU A 617 -13.49 31.78 -33.48
N VAL A 618 -14.39 32.73 -33.51
CA VAL A 618 -14.97 33.24 -34.74
C VAL A 618 -14.07 34.34 -35.27
N GLU A 619 -13.50 34.14 -36.42
CA GLU A 619 -12.61 35.10 -37.06
C GLU A 619 -13.36 35.95 -38.08
N ALA A 620 -13.06 37.27 -38.10
CA ALA A 620 -13.57 38.15 -39.13
C ALA A 620 -12.97 37.77 -40.50
N GLY A 621 -13.81 37.66 -41.54
CA GLY A 621 -13.42 37.23 -42.87
C GLY A 621 -13.58 35.73 -43.14
N ALA A 622 -13.72 34.89 -42.12
CA ALA A 622 -13.92 33.45 -42.25
C ALA A 622 -15.38 33.10 -42.63
N ILE A 623 -15.54 31.98 -43.31
CA ILE A 623 -16.83 31.46 -43.79
C ILE A 623 -17.22 30.26 -42.89
N TYR A 624 -18.44 30.30 -42.36
CA TYR A 624 -18.96 29.26 -41.48
C TYR A 624 -20.28 28.70 -42.03
N LYS A 625 -20.51 27.43 -41.80
CA LYS A 625 -21.83 26.81 -41.97
C LYS A 625 -22.64 27.13 -40.71
N GLY A 626 -23.72 27.87 -40.88
CA GLY A 626 -24.57 28.25 -39.76
C GLY A 626 -26.01 27.77 -39.93
N LYS A 627 -26.80 27.81 -38.88
CA LYS A 627 -28.22 27.45 -38.86
C LYS A 627 -29.05 28.66 -38.49
N VAL A 628 -30.07 28.97 -39.26
CA VAL A 628 -31.00 30.07 -38.99
C VAL A 628 -31.80 29.77 -37.73
N THR A 629 -31.65 30.58 -36.67
CA THR A 629 -32.30 30.40 -35.38
C THR A 629 -33.60 31.22 -35.31
N ARG A 630 -33.59 32.42 -35.88
CA ARG A 630 -34.70 33.35 -35.83
C ARG A 630 -34.71 34.30 -37.03
N LEU A 631 -35.92 34.60 -37.53
CA LEU A 631 -36.13 35.62 -38.56
C LEU A 631 -36.68 36.91 -37.91
N ALA A 632 -36.24 38.06 -38.43
CA ALA A 632 -36.76 39.37 -38.10
C ALA A 632 -36.92 40.15 -39.39
N ASP A 633 -37.73 41.23 -39.40
CA ASP A 633 -38.00 42.04 -40.57
C ASP A 633 -36.74 42.67 -41.20
N PHE A 634 -35.71 42.89 -40.34
CA PHE A 634 -34.43 43.50 -40.72
C PHE A 634 -33.33 42.49 -41.06
N GLY A 635 -33.55 41.18 -40.92
CA GLY A 635 -32.55 40.16 -41.17
C GLY A 635 -32.82 38.83 -40.49
N ALA A 636 -31.85 37.90 -40.61
CA ALA A 636 -31.89 36.59 -39.97
C ALA A 636 -30.78 36.45 -38.93
N PHE A 637 -31.09 35.84 -37.81
CA PHE A 637 -30.11 35.40 -36.81
C PHE A 637 -29.65 34.01 -37.22
N VAL A 638 -28.35 33.82 -37.29
CA VAL A 638 -27.71 32.59 -37.70
C VAL A 638 -26.76 32.14 -36.61
N SER A 639 -26.98 30.97 -36.05
CA SER A 639 -26.03 30.32 -35.15
C SER A 639 -24.90 29.76 -35.97
N ILE A 640 -23.69 30.13 -35.64
CA ILE A 640 -22.43 29.65 -36.20
C ILE A 640 -21.69 28.80 -35.14
N VAL A 641 -20.43 28.49 -35.36
CA VAL A 641 -19.60 27.67 -34.46
C VAL A 641 -19.73 28.09 -32.98
N GLY A 642 -19.88 27.12 -32.06
CA GLY A 642 -19.94 27.34 -30.61
C GLY A 642 -21.21 28.02 -30.12
N ASN A 643 -22.37 27.82 -30.78
CA ASN A 643 -23.65 28.45 -30.44
C ASN A 643 -23.59 30.00 -30.46
N LYS A 644 -22.60 30.60 -31.13
CA LYS A 644 -22.49 32.03 -31.30
C LYS A 644 -23.45 32.49 -32.38
N GLU A 645 -24.29 33.47 -32.04
CA GLU A 645 -25.32 34.00 -32.95
C GLU A 645 -24.82 35.28 -33.62
N GLY A 646 -24.96 35.33 -34.92
CA GLY A 646 -24.70 36.54 -35.69
C GLY A 646 -25.89 36.99 -36.53
N LEU A 647 -25.93 38.26 -36.89
CA LEU A 647 -27.00 38.84 -37.69
C LEU A 647 -26.57 38.91 -39.17
N VAL A 648 -27.33 38.25 -40.04
CA VAL A 648 -27.32 38.52 -41.49
C VAL A 648 -28.41 39.56 -41.73
N HIS A 649 -27.98 40.80 -41.94
CA HIS A 649 -28.93 41.89 -42.26
C HIS A 649 -29.61 41.61 -43.59
N ILE A 650 -30.87 42.06 -43.79
CA ILE A 650 -31.67 41.82 -44.99
C ILE A 650 -30.93 42.18 -46.30
N SER A 651 -30.11 43.22 -46.26
CA SER A 651 -29.26 43.61 -47.39
C SER A 651 -28.06 42.74 -47.68
N GLN A 652 -27.79 41.75 -46.82
CA GLN A 652 -26.65 40.85 -46.90
C GLN A 652 -27.04 39.40 -47.21
N ILE A 653 -28.33 39.13 -47.48
CA ILE A 653 -28.88 37.80 -47.78
C ILE A 653 -28.60 37.37 -49.21
N ALA A 654 -28.89 38.23 -50.19
CA ALA A 654 -28.72 37.97 -51.58
C ALA A 654 -28.19 39.21 -52.34
N GLU A 655 -27.63 39.02 -53.55
CA GLU A 655 -27.13 40.13 -54.37
C GLU A 655 -28.24 41.07 -54.84
N GLU A 656 -29.44 40.55 -55.04
CA GLU A 656 -30.63 41.29 -55.42
C GLU A 656 -31.32 41.90 -54.16
N ARG A 657 -32.26 42.82 -54.39
CA ARG A 657 -32.98 43.47 -53.29
C ARG A 657 -33.99 42.50 -52.66
N VAL A 658 -33.76 42.09 -51.46
CA VAL A 658 -34.66 41.23 -50.67
C VAL A 658 -35.77 42.10 -50.05
N GLU A 659 -37.06 41.79 -50.36
CA GLU A 659 -38.20 42.51 -49.83
C GLU A 659 -38.67 41.93 -48.50
N LYS A 660 -38.64 40.60 -48.35
CA LYS A 660 -38.95 39.89 -47.10
C LYS A 660 -37.93 38.79 -46.82
N VAL A 661 -37.44 38.72 -45.60
CA VAL A 661 -36.45 37.72 -45.15
C VAL A 661 -37.01 36.31 -45.27
N SER A 662 -38.32 36.10 -45.00
CA SER A 662 -39.00 34.81 -45.07
C SER A 662 -39.10 34.22 -46.48
N ASP A 663 -38.88 35.01 -47.54
CA ASP A 663 -38.90 34.51 -48.92
C ASP A 663 -37.59 33.82 -49.30
N TYR A 664 -36.52 34.07 -48.60
CA TYR A 664 -35.21 33.53 -48.85
C TYR A 664 -34.69 32.54 -47.75
N LEU A 665 -35.12 32.72 -46.50
CA LEU A 665 -34.63 31.97 -45.37
C LEU A 665 -35.77 31.42 -44.51
N GLN A 666 -35.58 30.23 -43.98
CA GLN A 666 -36.49 29.58 -43.00
C GLN A 666 -35.75 29.26 -41.70
N VAL A 667 -36.47 29.30 -40.56
CA VAL A 667 -35.94 28.87 -39.28
C VAL A 667 -35.56 27.41 -39.34
N GLY A 668 -34.34 27.10 -38.94
CA GLY A 668 -33.78 25.75 -38.99
C GLY A 668 -32.98 25.46 -40.28
N GLN A 669 -33.03 26.35 -41.30
CA GLN A 669 -32.28 26.18 -42.53
C GLN A 669 -30.76 26.35 -42.31
N GLU A 670 -29.96 25.45 -42.88
CA GLU A 670 -28.51 25.58 -42.93
C GLU A 670 -28.07 26.50 -44.03
N VAL A 671 -27.23 27.45 -43.73
CA VAL A 671 -26.71 28.48 -44.67
C VAL A 671 -25.22 28.69 -44.50
N MET A 672 -24.54 29.02 -45.60
CA MET A 672 -23.14 29.45 -45.49
C MET A 672 -23.14 30.96 -45.26
N VAL A 673 -22.34 31.39 -44.27
CA VAL A 673 -22.23 32.81 -43.92
C VAL A 673 -20.76 33.19 -43.69
N LYS A 674 -20.39 34.36 -44.12
CA LYS A 674 -19.07 34.95 -43.88
C LYS A 674 -19.19 36.00 -42.78
N VAL A 675 -18.26 35.98 -41.84
CA VAL A 675 -18.19 36.97 -40.77
C VAL A 675 -17.54 38.25 -41.37
N VAL A 676 -18.33 39.32 -41.42
CA VAL A 676 -17.87 40.60 -41.97
C VAL A 676 -17.11 41.37 -40.90
N GLU A 677 -17.67 41.43 -39.70
CA GLU A 677 -17.14 42.25 -38.61
C GLU A 677 -17.59 41.70 -37.27
N ILE A 678 -16.73 41.83 -36.25
CA ILE A 678 -17.07 41.60 -34.85
C ILE A 678 -17.09 42.97 -34.16
N ASP A 679 -18.27 43.41 -33.71
CA ASP A 679 -18.41 44.72 -33.09
C ASP A 679 -17.75 44.79 -31.69
N ARG A 680 -17.60 46.00 -31.13
CA ARG A 680 -16.98 46.20 -29.82
C ARG A 680 -17.76 45.57 -28.66
N GLN A 681 -18.99 45.08 -28.93
CA GLN A 681 -19.82 44.38 -27.95
C GLN A 681 -19.81 42.87 -28.15
N GLY A 682 -18.94 42.36 -29.08
CA GLY A 682 -18.82 40.93 -29.40
C GLY A 682 -19.92 40.36 -30.27
N ARG A 683 -20.74 41.20 -30.97
CA ARG A 683 -21.80 40.75 -31.87
C ARG A 683 -21.24 40.55 -33.28
N PHE A 684 -21.62 39.45 -33.91
CA PHE A 684 -21.15 39.06 -35.26
C PHE A 684 -22.08 39.63 -36.34
N ARG A 685 -21.52 40.35 -37.27
CA ARG A 685 -22.19 40.73 -38.51
C ARG A 685 -21.83 39.71 -39.59
N LEU A 686 -22.83 39.14 -40.19
CA LEU A 686 -22.70 38.07 -41.16
C LEU A 686 -23.20 38.52 -42.54
N THR A 687 -22.62 37.96 -43.60
CA THR A 687 -23.09 38.11 -44.96
C THR A 687 -23.19 36.75 -45.65
N MET A 688 -24.18 36.60 -46.52
CA MET A 688 -24.33 35.47 -47.43
C MET A 688 -23.83 35.83 -48.85
N LYS A 689 -23.36 37.07 -49.05
CA LYS A 689 -22.75 37.55 -50.27
C LYS A 689 -21.27 37.22 -50.28
N GLU A 690 -20.70 37.09 -51.52
CA GLU A 690 -19.26 36.85 -51.73
C GLU A 690 -18.72 35.58 -51.00
N LEU A 691 -19.43 34.48 -51.15
CA LEU A 691 -19.04 33.19 -50.57
C LEU A 691 -18.08 32.37 -51.48
N ALA A 692 -17.62 32.93 -52.58
CA ALA A 692 -16.65 32.25 -53.45
C ALA A 692 -15.29 32.13 -52.75
N PRO A 693 -14.67 30.96 -52.66
CA PRO A 693 -13.31 30.80 -52.14
C PRO A 693 -12.35 31.59 -53.05
N LYS A 694 -11.46 32.38 -52.46
CA LYS A 694 -10.26 32.78 -53.13
C LYS A 694 -9.45 31.51 -53.40
N GLU A 695 -9.25 31.19 -54.72
CA GLU A 695 -8.32 30.13 -55.10
C GLU A 695 -6.94 30.47 -54.54
N GLU A 696 -6.45 29.70 -53.62
CA GLU A 696 -5.05 29.69 -53.25
C GLU A 696 -4.27 29.11 -54.43
N PRO A 697 -3.12 29.70 -54.82
CA PRO A 697 -2.33 29.21 -55.94
C PRO A 697 -1.83 27.81 -55.59
N VAL A 698 -2.14 26.86 -56.47
CA VAL A 698 -1.65 25.49 -56.46
C VAL A 698 -0.11 25.54 -56.43
N GLN A 699 0.47 25.19 -55.27
CA GLN A 699 1.88 24.81 -55.21
C GLN A 699 2.03 23.49 -55.96
N GLN A 700 2.68 23.56 -57.13
CA GLN A 700 3.12 22.39 -57.88
C GLN A 700 3.97 21.49 -57.00
N SER A 701 3.52 20.26 -56.83
CA SER A 701 4.32 19.16 -56.33
C SER A 701 5.50 18.91 -57.26
N TYR A 702 6.70 19.08 -56.78
CA TYR A 702 7.88 18.45 -57.33
C TYR A 702 7.96 17.00 -56.78
N ASP A 703 7.29 16.09 -57.49
CA ASP A 703 7.73 14.72 -57.61
C ASP A 703 8.77 14.69 -58.72
N ASP A 704 9.89 14.22 -58.40
CA ASP A 704 10.88 13.46 -59.16
C ASP A 704 12.30 13.82 -58.73
N VAL A 705 13.01 12.78 -58.48
CA VAL A 705 14.44 12.53 -58.70
C VAL A 705 15.07 11.95 -57.41
N VAL A 706 15.29 10.72 -57.35
CA VAL A 706 16.26 9.75 -57.85
C VAL A 706 16.59 8.72 -56.78
N GLU A 707 16.48 7.49 -57.17
CA GLU A 707 17.25 6.35 -56.65
C GLU A 707 18.77 6.62 -56.75
N GLN A 708 19.48 5.98 -55.83
CA GLN A 708 20.88 5.56 -55.84
C GLN A 708 21.74 6.20 -54.75
N GLU A 709 21.98 5.49 -53.72
CA GLU A 709 23.12 4.68 -53.28
C GLU A 709 22.90 4.15 -51.85
#